data_02e15c7949aa962a1299437fc587e4a9
#
_entry.id   02e15c7949aa962a1299437fc587e4a9
#
_cell.length_a   1.000
_cell.length_b   1.000
_cell.length_c   1.000
_cell.angle_alpha   90.00
_cell.angle_beta   90.00
_cell.angle_gamma   90.00
#
_symmetry.space_group_name_H-M   'P 1'
#
loop_
_entity.id
_entity.type
_entity.pdbx_description
1 polymer ?
#
loop_
_entity_poly.entity_id
_entity_poly.type
_entity_poly.pdbx_seq_one_letter_code
_entity_poly.pdbx_strand_id
1 'polypeptide(L)'
;MTSGDPWRVSDEHVEDAISPLPWYPGNLAWHLKFSRKQLRKNQALESFHEFLKHGSEVGNITRQEAVSMVPPLFLNVQPDHHVLDRSKTFQILEMIHQSKEQGLLPRALVIANDFKVQRCDLLIHNTKRMCTANLIVTNHEAQNFPSCSLAMDHGKPQGLEFDRVLCDVPCSGDGTIRKGHDMWRKWNSSTGNEIHLLQVNIAMRGIALLKVGGRMVYSTCSMNPVENEAVVAELLRRSGNSVELLDVSNELPELVRRPGLNTWKVKDGGFWFQTHEDVPRNRKNVILPSMFPSSESTHEGHTVNNGIGANSNHSTSFSRDFNIEAAGNVNCDSAKRLDYTSSRVDSNFSLDRCIRIVPHDQDGGAFFIAVLHKVSPLKESQMIEVRKTEHPLLTDRMEKLPKQHQEEIDKKLMNQHSTVTEALDDDKLIDEQKHLSMDNETSKDNNLIGVRMVSDDVEYGQAESGDRSHRTKKLHNEHRWKGVDPVLFFKDNSVIENIVSFFGIKESFSLEGHLVTRSTDNARRLYYISKSVQEILELNVQVGEQIKIASLGVKMFERHRSKDGCSCAYRLSYESLSLLLPYMSKRILYASPIDFQHLLQYRTINFAHFVDARFGQEAASLMPGCCVVVLREGLQNTDYIAMDPSAIAIVCWRGKATMIVLVSPPDRKELLEYRFGFKAFSVEDESSNHKID
;
A
#
# COMPACT_ATOMS: atom_id res chain seq x y z
N MET A 1 1.50 44.68 28.03
CA MET A 1 0.74 43.60 27.32
C MET A 1 1.67 42.95 26.32
N THR A 2 2.37 41.91 26.71
CA THR A 2 3.28 41.15 25.88
C THR A 2 2.43 40.08 25.19
N SER A 3 2.38 40.13 23.89
CA SER A 3 1.68 39.16 23.02
C SER A 3 2.24 37.76 23.30
N GLY A 4 1.42 36.92 23.92
CA GLY A 4 1.77 35.51 24.13
C GLY A 4 2.07 34.84 22.79
N ASP A 5 3.18 34.16 22.73
CA ASP A 5 3.55 33.35 21.57
C ASP A 5 2.45 32.28 21.33
N PRO A 6 1.71 32.33 20.20
CA PRO A 6 0.59 31.43 19.95
C PRO A 6 1.03 29.93 19.81
N TRP A 7 2.32 29.64 19.99
CA TRP A 7 2.91 28.31 19.87
C TRP A 7 3.30 27.68 21.20
N ARG A 8 3.14 28.39 22.35
CA ARG A 8 3.32 27.79 23.68
C ARG A 8 2.10 26.96 24.04
N VAL A 9 2.26 25.65 24.08
CA VAL A 9 1.33 24.72 24.71
C VAL A 9 1.69 24.71 26.19
N SER A 10 0.76 25.09 27.11
CA SER A 10 0.95 24.89 28.53
C SER A 10 0.89 23.41 28.88
N ASP A 11 1.66 22.94 29.83
CA ASP A 11 1.74 21.53 30.25
C ASP A 11 0.36 20.94 30.62
N GLU A 12 -0.58 21.77 31.06
CA GLU A 12 -1.96 21.38 31.41
C GLU A 12 -2.81 20.92 30.22
N HIS A 13 -2.42 21.20 28.95
CA HIS A 13 -3.18 20.83 27.75
C HIS A 13 -2.59 19.68 26.95
N VAL A 14 -1.50 19.08 27.39
CA VAL A 14 -0.84 17.98 26.66
C VAL A 14 -1.67 16.70 26.75
N GLU A 15 -2.29 16.43 27.90
CA GLU A 15 -3.11 15.22 28.12
C GLU A 15 -4.36 15.20 27.23
N ASP A 16 -4.98 16.36 26.97
CA ASP A 16 -6.14 16.48 26.08
C ASP A 16 -5.78 16.41 24.58
N ALA A 17 -4.50 16.52 24.25
CA ALA A 17 -4.04 16.56 22.86
C ALA A 17 -3.79 15.17 22.26
N ILE A 18 -3.76 14.12 23.08
CA ILE A 18 -3.56 12.74 22.66
C ILE A 18 -4.72 11.91 23.21
N SER A 19 -5.56 11.34 22.36
CA SER A 19 -6.72 10.56 22.76
C SER A 19 -6.88 9.31 21.90
N PRO A 20 -7.34 8.17 22.46
CA PRO A 20 -7.65 7.00 21.64
C PRO A 20 -8.79 7.31 20.70
N LEU A 21 -8.81 6.63 19.54
CA LEU A 21 -9.95 6.66 18.61
C LEU A 21 -10.95 5.59 19.07
N PRO A 22 -12.15 5.98 19.59
CA PRO A 22 -13.05 5.04 20.24
C PRO A 22 -13.58 3.95 19.29
N TRP A 23 -13.71 4.27 18.02
CA TRP A 23 -14.19 3.34 16.99
C TRP A 23 -13.11 2.37 16.48
N TYR A 24 -11.82 2.56 16.84
CA TYR A 24 -10.76 1.67 16.38
C TYR A 24 -10.59 0.49 17.34
N PRO A 25 -10.59 -0.77 16.84
CA PRO A 25 -10.52 -1.96 17.71
C PRO A 25 -9.24 -2.02 18.56
N GLY A 26 -9.37 -2.53 19.79
CA GLY A 26 -8.24 -2.85 20.64
C GLY A 26 -7.44 -1.65 21.18
N ASN A 27 -7.97 -0.43 21.08
CA ASN A 27 -7.27 0.82 21.47
C ASN A 27 -5.91 0.99 20.78
N LEU A 28 -5.75 0.47 19.57
CA LEU A 28 -4.49 0.51 18.83
C LEU A 28 -4.29 1.81 18.04
N ALA A 29 -5.32 2.65 17.89
CA ALA A 29 -5.22 3.91 17.18
C ALA A 29 -5.49 5.11 18.09
N TRP A 30 -4.67 6.16 17.90
CA TRP A 30 -4.68 7.35 18.72
C TRP A 30 -4.73 8.61 17.88
N HIS A 31 -5.54 9.57 18.27
CA HIS A 31 -5.62 10.87 17.63
C HIS A 31 -4.64 11.85 18.27
N LEU A 32 -3.84 12.50 17.44
CA LEU A 32 -2.88 13.51 17.84
C LEU A 32 -3.32 14.88 17.31
N LYS A 33 -3.69 15.80 18.20
CA LYS A 33 -4.19 17.15 17.84
C LYS A 33 -3.07 18.15 17.54
N PHE A 34 -1.80 17.78 17.68
CA PHE A 34 -0.68 18.65 17.36
C PHE A 34 -0.45 18.74 15.86
N SER A 35 -0.28 19.97 15.35
CA SER A 35 0.24 20.17 13.99
C SER A 35 1.71 19.77 13.91
N ARG A 36 2.19 19.42 12.71
CA ARG A 36 3.62 19.14 12.48
C ARG A 36 4.52 20.29 12.90
N LYS A 37 4.07 21.55 12.68
CA LYS A 37 4.82 22.73 13.08
C LYS A 37 4.97 22.83 14.60
N GLN A 38 3.93 22.48 15.37
CA GLN A 38 3.99 22.44 16.83
C GLN A 38 4.94 21.36 17.30
N LEU A 39 4.84 20.12 16.78
CA LEU A 39 5.75 19.02 17.11
C LEU A 39 7.22 19.36 16.88
N ARG A 40 7.55 20.09 15.78
CA ARG A 40 8.94 20.45 15.44
C ARG A 40 9.48 21.66 16.19
N LYS A 41 8.61 22.61 16.56
CA LYS A 41 9.05 23.90 17.10
C LYS A 41 8.88 24.03 18.62
N ASN A 42 8.11 23.16 19.24
CA ASN A 42 7.90 23.18 20.67
C ASN A 42 8.92 22.28 21.37
N GLN A 43 9.80 22.87 22.14
CA GLN A 43 10.85 22.16 22.87
C GLN A 43 10.29 21.12 23.87
N ALA A 44 9.11 21.39 24.46
CA ALA A 44 8.44 20.44 25.36
C ALA A 44 7.97 19.16 24.63
N LEU A 45 7.77 19.21 23.31
CA LEU A 45 7.34 18.08 22.48
C LEU A 45 8.49 17.39 21.74
N GLU A 46 9.74 17.82 21.92
CA GLU A 46 10.90 17.29 21.20
C GLU A 46 11.07 15.78 21.45
N SER A 47 11.08 15.36 22.70
CA SER A 47 11.20 13.94 23.08
C SER A 47 10.07 13.09 22.50
N PHE A 48 8.84 13.62 22.48
CA PHE A 48 7.68 12.94 21.91
C PHE A 48 7.78 12.87 20.38
N HIS A 49 8.27 13.92 19.73
CA HIS A 49 8.51 13.93 18.29
C HIS A 49 9.56 12.89 17.89
N GLU A 50 10.69 12.81 18.62
CA GLU A 50 11.71 11.79 18.43
C GLU A 50 11.17 10.36 18.64
N PHE A 51 10.35 10.15 19.68
CA PHE A 51 9.65 8.88 19.89
C PHE A 51 8.78 8.49 18.67
N LEU A 52 7.98 9.42 18.14
CA LEU A 52 7.14 9.16 16.97
C LEU A 52 7.98 8.87 15.70
N LYS A 53 9.10 9.57 15.51
CA LYS A 53 10.02 9.32 14.39
C LYS A 53 10.62 7.93 14.50
N HIS A 54 11.20 7.63 15.65
CA HIS A 54 11.82 6.34 15.90
C HIS A 54 10.82 5.19 15.78
N GLY A 55 9.66 5.28 16.42
CA GLY A 55 8.60 4.27 16.30
C GLY A 55 8.11 4.07 14.86
N SER A 56 8.12 5.14 14.03
CA SER A 56 7.80 5.02 12.61
C SER A 56 8.94 4.39 11.80
N GLU A 57 10.19 4.65 12.14
CA GLU A 57 11.37 4.07 11.48
C GLU A 57 11.48 2.57 11.71
N VAL A 58 11.23 2.10 12.92
CA VAL A 58 11.26 0.68 13.28
C VAL A 58 9.96 -0.06 12.98
N GLY A 59 8.88 0.66 12.60
CA GLY A 59 7.60 0.07 12.18
C GLY A 59 6.62 -0.21 13.30
N ASN A 60 6.91 0.20 14.54
CA ASN A 60 6.01 0.05 15.69
C ASN A 60 4.85 1.04 15.66
N ILE A 61 5.02 2.16 14.98
CA ILE A 61 4.00 3.21 14.82
C ILE A 61 3.78 3.50 13.34
N THR A 62 2.53 3.49 12.90
CA THR A 62 2.14 3.93 11.55
C THR A 62 1.35 5.22 11.66
N ARG A 63 1.80 6.28 10.98
CA ARG A 63 1.11 7.58 10.97
C ARG A 63 0.15 7.65 9.79
N GLN A 64 -1.14 7.75 10.06
CA GLN A 64 -2.18 7.79 9.05
C GLN A 64 -3.22 8.88 9.36
N GLU A 65 -4.02 9.22 8.37
CA GLU A 65 -5.26 9.96 8.57
C GLU A 65 -6.28 9.06 9.24
N ALA A 66 -6.95 9.56 10.30
CA ALA A 66 -7.93 8.78 11.04
C ALA A 66 -9.00 8.15 10.13
N VAL A 67 -9.66 8.97 9.29
CA VAL A 67 -10.72 8.48 8.41
C VAL A 67 -10.24 7.50 7.34
N SER A 68 -8.97 7.53 6.98
CA SER A 68 -8.41 6.58 6.00
C SER A 68 -8.18 5.19 6.58
N MET A 69 -8.22 5.03 7.91
CA MET A 69 -8.14 3.74 8.59
C MET A 69 -9.47 3.01 8.69
N VAL A 70 -10.59 3.68 8.34
CA VAL A 70 -11.94 3.11 8.46
C VAL A 70 -12.26 2.04 7.40
N PRO A 71 -11.94 2.22 6.08
CA PRO A 71 -12.31 1.25 5.06
C PRO A 71 -11.81 -0.19 5.31
N PRO A 72 -10.57 -0.45 5.78
CA PRO A 72 -10.12 -1.81 6.09
C PRO A 72 -10.93 -2.50 7.18
N LEU A 73 -11.47 -1.75 8.16
CA LEU A 73 -12.27 -2.31 9.24
C LEU A 73 -13.58 -2.90 8.72
N PHE A 74 -14.18 -2.28 7.69
CA PHE A 74 -15.39 -2.81 7.04
C PHE A 74 -15.13 -3.98 6.08
N LEU A 75 -13.87 -4.33 5.77
CA LEU A 75 -13.56 -5.52 4.98
C LEU A 75 -13.83 -6.82 5.74
N ASN A 76 -13.79 -6.81 7.07
CA ASN A 76 -13.91 -8.01 7.90
C ASN A 76 -12.93 -9.12 7.45
N VAL A 77 -11.64 -8.79 7.48
CA VAL A 77 -10.56 -9.68 7.04
C VAL A 77 -10.37 -10.82 8.03
N GLN A 78 -10.20 -12.06 7.51
CA GLN A 78 -9.90 -13.25 8.30
C GLN A 78 -8.50 -13.80 7.96
N PRO A 79 -7.90 -14.64 8.83
CA PRO A 79 -6.53 -15.15 8.66
C PRO A 79 -6.29 -16.08 7.46
N ASP A 80 -7.35 -16.50 6.79
CA ASP A 80 -7.32 -17.37 5.60
C ASP A 80 -7.76 -16.67 4.32
N HIS A 81 -8.11 -15.37 4.40
CA HIS A 81 -8.62 -14.63 3.25
C HIS A 81 -7.51 -14.20 2.28
N HIS A 82 -7.78 -14.31 1.00
CA HIS A 82 -7.04 -13.66 -0.06
C HIS A 82 -7.58 -12.24 -0.27
N VAL A 83 -6.72 -11.25 -0.12
CA VAL A 83 -7.09 -9.82 -0.13
C VAL A 83 -6.37 -9.10 -1.26
N LEU A 84 -7.12 -8.35 -2.07
CA LEU A 84 -6.57 -7.38 -3.03
C LEU A 84 -6.73 -5.97 -2.46
N ASP A 85 -5.62 -5.24 -2.34
CA ASP A 85 -5.57 -3.89 -1.79
C ASP A 85 -4.65 -2.98 -2.61
N ARG A 86 -4.74 -1.67 -2.36
CA ARG A 86 -3.89 -0.65 -2.95
C ARG A 86 -3.10 0.17 -1.92
N SER A 87 -3.72 0.59 -0.81
CA SER A 87 -3.17 1.68 0.00
C SER A 87 -3.21 1.45 1.51
N LYS A 88 -3.90 0.42 1.98
CA LYS A 88 -4.09 0.10 3.41
C LYS A 88 -3.45 -1.22 3.80
N THR A 89 -2.48 -1.66 3.03
CA THR A 89 -1.82 -2.96 3.12
C THR A 89 -1.27 -3.27 4.50
N PHE A 90 -0.65 -2.27 5.15
CA PHE A 90 -0.06 -2.44 6.48
C PHE A 90 -1.14 -2.84 7.50
N GLN A 91 -2.25 -2.10 7.56
CA GLN A 91 -3.37 -2.38 8.47
C GLN A 91 -4.02 -3.75 8.18
N ILE A 92 -4.18 -4.11 6.90
CA ILE A 92 -4.71 -5.43 6.50
C ILE A 92 -3.79 -6.55 6.96
N LEU A 93 -2.47 -6.39 6.81
CA LEU A 93 -1.48 -7.36 7.30
C LEU A 93 -1.53 -7.49 8.83
N GLU A 94 -1.67 -6.40 9.58
CA GLU A 94 -1.87 -6.44 11.03
C GLU A 94 -3.11 -7.26 11.39
N MET A 95 -4.25 -7.01 10.74
CA MET A 95 -5.50 -7.74 10.98
C MET A 95 -5.34 -9.25 10.74
N ILE A 96 -4.66 -9.65 9.67
CA ILE A 96 -4.38 -11.05 9.35
C ILE A 96 -3.50 -11.69 10.43
N HIS A 97 -2.55 -10.95 10.95
CA HIS A 97 -1.59 -11.46 11.91
C HIS A 97 -2.07 -11.41 13.38
N GLN A 98 -3.07 -10.60 13.72
CA GLN A 98 -3.63 -10.51 15.07
C GLN A 98 -4.29 -11.79 15.57
N SER A 99 -4.91 -12.56 14.68
CA SER A 99 -5.67 -13.78 15.02
C SER A 99 -4.81 -15.05 15.02
N LYS A 100 -3.50 -14.95 15.13
CA LYS A 100 -2.61 -16.11 15.12
C LYS A 100 -2.82 -17.03 16.33
N GLU A 101 -3.12 -18.26 16.07
CA GLU A 101 -2.65 -19.36 16.92
C GLU A 101 -1.12 -19.32 16.91
N GLN A 102 -0.51 -19.26 18.09
CA GLN A 102 0.93 -19.06 18.24
C GLN A 102 1.73 -20.06 17.39
N GLY A 103 2.56 -19.55 16.50
CA GLY A 103 3.54 -20.35 15.74
C GLY A 103 3.14 -20.79 14.34
N LEU A 104 1.92 -20.57 13.87
CA LEU A 104 1.50 -20.91 12.50
C LEU A 104 1.46 -19.67 11.59
N LEU A 105 2.00 -19.81 10.37
CA LEU A 105 1.79 -18.80 9.33
C LEU A 105 0.32 -18.77 8.92
N PRO A 106 -0.31 -17.59 8.83
CA PRO A 106 -1.68 -17.49 8.30
C PRO A 106 -1.73 -18.02 6.87
N ARG A 107 -2.85 -18.62 6.49
CA ARG A 107 -3.09 -19.05 5.10
C ARG A 107 -3.52 -17.89 4.20
N ALA A 108 -3.66 -16.71 4.77
CA ALA A 108 -4.03 -15.51 4.03
C ALA A 108 -2.97 -15.12 3.00
N LEU A 109 -3.42 -14.33 2.02
CA LEU A 109 -2.58 -13.68 1.03
C LEU A 109 -3.03 -12.23 0.89
N VAL A 110 -2.08 -11.29 0.84
CA VAL A 110 -2.33 -9.91 0.44
C VAL A 110 -1.62 -9.62 -0.85
N ILE A 111 -2.36 -9.21 -1.87
CA ILE A 111 -1.81 -8.61 -3.09
C ILE A 111 -2.04 -7.11 -3.01
N ALA A 112 -0.95 -6.37 -2.90
CA ALA A 112 -0.96 -4.91 -2.86
C ALA A 112 -0.55 -4.36 -4.23
N ASN A 113 -1.47 -3.62 -4.89
CA ASN A 113 -1.26 -3.17 -6.25
C ASN A 113 -1.21 -1.65 -6.35
N ASP A 114 -0.20 -1.09 -7.02
CA ASP A 114 -0.20 0.30 -7.46
C ASP A 114 0.35 0.42 -8.89
N PHE A 115 -0.14 1.37 -9.69
CA PHE A 115 0.35 1.57 -11.06
C PHE A 115 1.65 2.39 -11.11
N LYS A 116 1.99 3.15 -10.06
CA LYS A 116 3.22 3.95 -9.99
C LYS A 116 4.33 3.17 -9.30
N VAL A 117 5.45 3.00 -9.98
CA VAL A 117 6.63 2.27 -9.46
C VAL A 117 7.12 2.87 -8.15
N GLN A 118 7.24 4.21 -8.07
CA GLN A 118 7.69 4.90 -6.85
C GLN A 118 6.78 4.64 -5.64
N ARG A 119 5.48 4.44 -5.88
CA ARG A 119 4.53 4.09 -4.80
C ARG A 119 4.62 2.61 -4.42
N CYS A 120 4.93 1.74 -5.38
CA CYS A 120 5.30 0.36 -5.07
C CYS A 120 6.55 0.31 -4.20
N ASP A 121 7.59 1.10 -4.51
CA ASP A 121 8.82 1.17 -3.72
C ASP A 121 8.55 1.66 -2.29
N LEU A 122 7.74 2.70 -2.13
CA LEU A 122 7.33 3.20 -0.82
C LEU A 122 6.51 2.15 -0.05
N LEU A 123 5.59 1.46 -0.72
CA LEU A 123 4.80 0.37 -0.11
C LEU A 123 5.71 -0.77 0.35
N ILE A 124 6.67 -1.19 -0.46
CA ILE A 124 7.67 -2.21 -0.11
C ILE A 124 8.49 -1.75 1.10
N HIS A 125 8.95 -0.50 1.10
CA HIS A 125 9.70 0.06 2.22
C HIS A 125 8.89 0.03 3.53
N ASN A 126 7.64 0.47 3.49
CA ASN A 126 6.77 0.52 4.66
C ASN A 126 6.37 -0.87 5.18
N THR A 127 6.12 -1.82 4.27
CA THR A 127 5.68 -3.19 4.66
C THR A 127 6.84 -4.14 4.98
N LYS A 128 8.07 -3.79 4.63
CA LYS A 128 9.27 -4.59 4.91
C LYS A 128 9.40 -4.98 6.38
N ARG A 129 8.95 -4.10 7.28
CA ARG A 129 9.01 -4.29 8.74
C ARG A 129 7.98 -5.27 9.28
N MET A 130 6.93 -5.57 8.51
CA MET A 130 5.96 -6.62 8.87
C MET A 130 6.55 -8.01 8.81
N CYS A 131 7.70 -8.19 8.17
CA CYS A 131 8.42 -9.46 8.07
C CYS A 131 7.51 -10.63 7.66
N THR A 132 6.58 -10.37 6.72
CA THR A 132 5.53 -11.31 6.34
C THR A 132 5.86 -12.09 5.07
N ALA A 133 5.57 -13.39 5.08
CA ALA A 133 5.65 -14.26 3.91
C ALA A 133 4.39 -14.22 3.02
N ASN A 134 3.35 -13.47 3.43
CA ASN A 134 2.00 -13.48 2.87
C ASN A 134 1.71 -12.30 1.93
N LEU A 135 2.73 -11.53 1.54
CA LEU A 135 2.57 -10.31 0.73
C LEU A 135 3.15 -10.47 -0.66
N ILE A 136 2.39 -10.03 -1.67
CA ILE A 136 2.88 -9.76 -3.03
C ILE A 136 2.59 -8.30 -3.34
N VAL A 137 3.59 -7.53 -3.77
CA VAL A 137 3.41 -6.17 -4.31
C VAL A 137 3.47 -6.24 -5.82
N THR A 138 2.46 -5.67 -6.48
CA THR A 138 2.30 -5.71 -7.95
C THR A 138 2.22 -4.29 -8.53
N ASN A 139 2.58 -4.18 -9.83
CA ASN A 139 2.56 -2.91 -10.54
C ASN A 139 1.67 -2.99 -11.78
N HIS A 140 0.36 -2.78 -11.58
CA HIS A 140 -0.65 -2.77 -12.64
C HIS A 140 -1.57 -1.56 -12.53
N GLU A 141 -2.10 -1.12 -13.65
CA GLU A 141 -3.31 -0.33 -13.67
C GLU A 141 -4.48 -1.16 -13.12
N ALA A 142 -5.18 -0.64 -12.12
CA ALA A 142 -6.15 -1.44 -11.37
C ALA A 142 -7.33 -1.93 -12.23
N GLN A 143 -7.79 -1.13 -13.20
CA GLN A 143 -8.84 -1.51 -14.15
C GLN A 143 -8.40 -2.66 -15.09
N ASN A 144 -7.08 -2.85 -15.28
CA ASN A 144 -6.47 -3.85 -16.15
C ASN A 144 -5.73 -4.94 -15.34
N PHE A 145 -6.03 -5.08 -14.04
CA PHE A 145 -5.41 -6.10 -13.20
C PHE A 145 -5.69 -7.51 -13.76
N PRO A 146 -4.70 -8.40 -13.97
CA PRO A 146 -4.88 -9.69 -14.62
C PRO A 146 -5.78 -10.64 -13.81
N SER A 147 -6.63 -11.43 -14.47
CA SER A 147 -7.43 -12.50 -13.86
C SER A 147 -6.68 -13.83 -13.73
N CYS A 148 -5.56 -13.97 -14.43
CA CYS A 148 -4.76 -15.20 -14.44
C CYS A 148 -5.62 -16.45 -14.66
N SER A 149 -6.57 -16.39 -15.60
CA SER A 149 -7.47 -17.52 -15.87
C SER A 149 -6.78 -18.54 -16.75
N LEU A 150 -6.77 -19.80 -16.32
CA LEU A 150 -6.40 -20.95 -17.15
C LEU A 150 -7.54 -21.27 -18.12
N ALA A 151 -7.21 -21.76 -19.32
CA ALA A 151 -8.18 -22.33 -20.23
C ALA A 151 -8.91 -23.49 -19.54
N MET A 152 -10.22 -23.61 -19.79
CA MET A 152 -11.10 -24.55 -19.11
C MET A 152 -10.56 -25.98 -19.12
N ASP A 153 -10.28 -26.54 -17.95
CA ASP A 153 -10.22 -27.97 -17.74
C ASP A 153 -11.42 -28.37 -16.86
N HIS A 154 -12.23 -29.31 -17.35
CA HIS A 154 -13.45 -29.82 -16.67
C HIS A 154 -14.52 -28.80 -16.19
N GLY A 155 -14.72 -27.67 -16.91
CA GLY A 155 -15.96 -26.88 -16.79
C GLY A 155 -15.99 -25.79 -15.71
N LYS A 156 -14.88 -25.52 -15.00
CA LYS A 156 -14.74 -24.32 -14.16
C LYS A 156 -13.46 -23.55 -14.53
N PRO A 157 -13.56 -22.25 -14.83
CA PRO A 157 -12.35 -21.44 -15.02
C PRO A 157 -11.63 -21.36 -13.68
N GLN A 158 -10.41 -21.87 -13.62
CA GLN A 158 -9.51 -21.65 -12.49
C GLN A 158 -8.76 -20.34 -12.75
N GLY A 159 -8.98 -19.34 -11.92
CA GLY A 159 -8.37 -18.02 -12.04
C GLY A 159 -8.08 -17.42 -10.68
N LEU A 160 -7.43 -16.26 -10.70
CA LEU A 160 -7.15 -15.50 -9.50
C LEU A 160 -8.43 -14.83 -8.99
N GLU A 161 -8.89 -15.22 -7.80
CA GLU A 161 -10.05 -14.67 -7.13
C GLU A 161 -9.73 -14.32 -5.67
N PHE A 162 -10.40 -13.29 -5.15
CA PHE A 162 -10.19 -12.74 -3.80
C PHE A 162 -11.42 -12.86 -2.92
N ASP A 163 -11.22 -13.15 -1.63
CA ASP A 163 -12.27 -13.12 -0.61
C ASP A 163 -12.64 -11.69 -0.25
N ARG A 164 -11.65 -10.78 -0.30
CA ARG A 164 -11.78 -9.37 0.07
C ARG A 164 -11.08 -8.48 -0.95
N VAL A 165 -11.74 -7.38 -1.33
CA VAL A 165 -11.17 -6.37 -2.25
C VAL A 165 -11.36 -4.99 -1.65
N LEU A 166 -10.29 -4.22 -1.46
CA LEU A 166 -10.33 -2.83 -1.07
C LEU A 166 -10.06 -1.93 -2.28
N CYS A 167 -11.10 -1.27 -2.75
CA CYS A 167 -11.06 -0.30 -3.85
C CYS A 167 -10.99 1.14 -3.32
N ASP A 168 -9.82 1.56 -2.80
CA ASP A 168 -9.55 2.96 -2.49
C ASP A 168 -9.12 3.66 -3.78
N VAL A 169 -10.10 4.19 -4.53
CA VAL A 169 -9.90 4.64 -5.92
C VAL A 169 -9.30 6.06 -5.99
N PRO A 170 -8.62 6.43 -7.08
CA PRO A 170 -8.23 7.82 -7.30
C PRO A 170 -9.48 8.70 -7.35
N CYS A 171 -9.43 9.87 -6.68
CA CYS A 171 -10.53 10.80 -6.57
C CYS A 171 -10.04 12.25 -6.61
N SER A 172 -10.95 13.24 -6.67
CA SER A 172 -10.60 14.68 -6.68
C SER A 172 -10.00 15.16 -5.35
N GLY A 173 -10.19 14.40 -4.26
CA GLY A 173 -9.53 14.63 -2.98
C GLY A 173 -10.01 15.83 -2.18
N ASP A 174 -11.21 16.37 -2.46
CA ASP A 174 -11.80 17.52 -1.74
C ASP A 174 -11.99 17.27 -0.24
N GLY A 175 -12.12 16.00 0.18
CA GLY A 175 -12.13 15.62 1.60
C GLY A 175 -10.82 15.88 2.34
N THR A 176 -9.72 16.16 1.63
CA THR A 176 -8.39 16.42 2.20
C THR A 176 -8.00 17.90 2.26
N ILE A 177 -8.91 18.82 1.89
CA ILE A 177 -8.67 20.27 1.81
C ILE A 177 -8.14 20.86 3.12
N ARG A 178 -8.56 20.33 4.28
CA ARG A 178 -8.04 20.77 5.60
C ARG A 178 -6.53 20.62 5.74
N LYS A 179 -5.93 19.64 5.09
CA LYS A 179 -4.50 19.35 5.19
C LYS A 179 -3.66 20.13 4.19
N GLY A 180 -4.19 20.28 2.98
CA GLY A 180 -3.49 20.89 1.86
C GLY A 180 -4.05 22.25 1.54
N HIS A 181 -3.46 23.35 2.05
CA HIS A 181 -3.91 24.71 1.74
C HIS A 181 -3.97 25.00 0.23
N ASP A 182 -3.09 24.38 -0.56
CA ASP A 182 -3.09 24.50 -2.02
C ASP A 182 -4.31 23.86 -2.69
N MET A 183 -4.94 22.88 -2.06
CA MET A 183 -6.14 22.22 -2.59
C MET A 183 -7.30 23.18 -2.78
N TRP A 184 -7.45 24.17 -1.89
CA TRP A 184 -8.46 25.22 -2.02
C TRP A 184 -8.37 26.00 -3.34
N ARG A 185 -7.17 26.14 -3.87
CA ARG A 185 -6.90 26.87 -5.12
C ARG A 185 -6.94 25.98 -6.35
N LYS A 186 -6.57 24.71 -6.21
CA LYS A 186 -6.36 23.78 -7.33
C LYS A 186 -7.61 22.92 -7.62
N TRP A 187 -8.44 22.65 -6.59
CA TRP A 187 -9.60 21.78 -6.75
C TRP A 187 -10.68 22.40 -7.65
N ASN A 188 -11.25 21.58 -8.52
CA ASN A 188 -12.43 21.93 -9.31
C ASN A 188 -13.29 20.67 -9.54
N SER A 189 -14.60 20.86 -9.80
CA SER A 189 -15.55 19.76 -10.00
C SER A 189 -15.30 18.96 -11.27
N SER A 190 -14.67 19.55 -12.30
CA SER A 190 -14.39 18.86 -13.56
C SER A 190 -13.43 17.68 -13.36
N THR A 191 -12.51 17.76 -12.39
CA THR A 191 -11.60 16.64 -12.07
C THR A 191 -12.40 15.40 -11.68
N GLY A 192 -13.41 15.52 -10.83
CA GLY A 192 -14.29 14.39 -10.45
C GLY A 192 -15.06 13.83 -11.65
N ASN A 193 -15.58 14.72 -12.51
CA ASN A 193 -16.31 14.32 -13.72
C ASN A 193 -15.41 13.51 -14.68
N GLU A 194 -14.16 13.93 -14.88
CA GLU A 194 -13.21 13.27 -15.78
C GLU A 194 -12.81 11.86 -15.31
N ILE A 195 -12.71 11.64 -13.99
CA ILE A 195 -12.26 10.35 -13.43
C ILE A 195 -13.40 9.39 -13.07
N HIS A 196 -14.67 9.81 -13.11
CA HIS A 196 -15.81 8.97 -12.76
C HIS A 196 -15.81 7.62 -13.47
N LEU A 197 -15.63 7.60 -14.79
CA LEU A 197 -15.61 6.35 -15.57
C LEU A 197 -14.44 5.44 -15.18
N LEU A 198 -13.28 6.02 -14.87
CA LEU A 198 -12.12 5.25 -14.37
C LEU A 198 -12.43 4.60 -13.02
N GLN A 199 -13.09 5.32 -12.10
CA GLN A 199 -13.52 4.80 -10.81
C GLN A 199 -14.49 3.63 -10.96
N VAL A 200 -15.48 3.74 -11.87
CA VAL A 200 -16.41 2.65 -12.20
C VAL A 200 -15.63 1.44 -12.75
N ASN A 201 -14.71 1.64 -13.68
CA ASN A 201 -13.97 0.54 -14.30
C ASN A 201 -13.05 -0.18 -13.28
N ILE A 202 -12.36 0.55 -12.40
CA ILE A 202 -11.56 -0.03 -11.31
C ILE A 202 -12.44 -0.89 -10.40
N ALA A 203 -13.58 -0.35 -9.96
CA ALA A 203 -14.46 -1.06 -9.05
C ALA A 203 -15.15 -2.28 -9.72
N MET A 204 -15.58 -2.16 -10.99
CA MET A 204 -16.09 -3.30 -11.77
C MET A 204 -15.03 -4.40 -11.93
N ARG A 205 -13.76 -4.03 -12.13
CA ARG A 205 -12.65 -5.00 -12.15
C ARG A 205 -12.49 -5.68 -10.79
N GLY A 206 -12.58 -4.92 -9.69
CA GLY A 206 -12.59 -5.48 -8.33
C GLY A 206 -13.71 -6.49 -8.13
N ILE A 207 -14.94 -6.19 -8.56
CA ILE A 207 -16.10 -7.10 -8.50
C ILE A 207 -15.87 -8.35 -9.35
N ALA A 208 -15.26 -8.21 -10.53
CA ALA A 208 -14.97 -9.36 -11.39
C ALA A 208 -13.98 -10.34 -10.74
N LEU A 209 -13.00 -9.82 -9.99
CA LEU A 209 -11.99 -10.59 -9.26
C LEU A 209 -12.46 -11.07 -7.89
N LEU A 210 -13.61 -10.63 -7.40
CA LEU A 210 -14.16 -11.02 -6.13
C LEU A 210 -14.83 -12.40 -6.22
N LYS A 211 -14.58 -13.30 -5.26
CA LYS A 211 -15.30 -14.56 -5.10
C LYS A 211 -16.78 -14.32 -4.83
N VAL A 212 -17.64 -15.27 -5.18
CA VAL A 212 -19.01 -15.30 -4.68
C VAL A 212 -18.98 -15.50 -3.16
N GLY A 213 -19.77 -14.72 -2.41
CA GLY A 213 -19.68 -14.59 -0.95
C GLY A 213 -18.58 -13.64 -0.47
N GLY A 214 -17.80 -13.06 -1.39
CA GLY A 214 -16.77 -12.09 -1.05
C GLY A 214 -17.31 -10.68 -0.78
N ARG A 215 -16.51 -9.89 -0.04
CA ARG A 215 -16.84 -8.50 0.34
C ARG A 215 -15.86 -7.53 -0.32
N MET A 216 -16.39 -6.47 -0.94
CA MET A 216 -15.61 -5.36 -1.47
C MET A 216 -15.96 -4.07 -0.74
N VAL A 217 -14.95 -3.29 -0.40
CA VAL A 217 -15.13 -1.93 0.11
C VAL A 217 -14.66 -0.95 -0.96
N TYR A 218 -15.57 -0.12 -1.44
CA TYR A 218 -15.30 1.03 -2.30
C TYR A 218 -15.12 2.26 -1.43
N SER A 219 -14.06 3.03 -1.63
CA SER A 219 -13.79 4.23 -0.84
C SER A 219 -13.12 5.34 -1.62
N THR A 220 -13.40 6.59 -1.21
CA THR A 220 -12.77 7.81 -1.72
C THR A 220 -12.53 8.81 -0.59
N CYS A 221 -11.54 9.69 -0.75
CA CYS A 221 -11.41 10.90 0.06
C CYS A 221 -12.09 12.11 -0.60
N SER A 222 -13.20 11.90 -1.32
CA SER A 222 -14.03 12.93 -1.93
C SER A 222 -15.40 13.03 -1.25
N MET A 223 -15.99 14.22 -1.21
CA MET A 223 -17.38 14.44 -0.82
C MET A 223 -18.31 14.56 -2.03
N ASN A 224 -17.76 14.58 -3.25
CA ASN A 224 -18.50 14.74 -4.49
C ASN A 224 -19.37 13.51 -4.81
N PRO A 225 -20.72 13.62 -4.89
CA PRO A 225 -21.59 12.49 -5.18
C PRO A 225 -21.30 11.81 -6.53
N VAL A 226 -20.75 12.55 -7.51
CA VAL A 226 -20.36 11.99 -8.82
C VAL A 226 -19.29 10.92 -8.70
N GLU A 227 -18.40 11.07 -7.73
CA GLU A 227 -17.31 10.12 -7.45
C GLU A 227 -17.71 9.04 -6.43
N ASN A 228 -18.84 9.19 -5.78
CA ASN A 228 -19.33 8.42 -4.65
C ASN A 228 -20.59 7.62 -4.99
N GLU A 229 -21.76 8.14 -4.63
CA GLU A 229 -23.05 7.45 -4.83
C GLU A 229 -23.34 7.15 -6.29
N ALA A 230 -22.98 8.05 -7.22
CA ALA A 230 -23.14 7.83 -8.65
C ALA A 230 -22.34 6.62 -9.14
N VAL A 231 -21.10 6.44 -8.65
CA VAL A 231 -20.28 5.25 -8.96
C VAL A 231 -20.93 4.00 -8.39
N VAL A 232 -21.35 4.01 -7.11
CA VAL A 232 -21.98 2.85 -6.45
C VAL A 232 -23.29 2.47 -7.18
N ALA A 233 -24.14 3.43 -7.53
CA ALA A 233 -25.36 3.19 -8.31
C ALA A 233 -25.04 2.52 -9.66
N GLU A 234 -24.03 2.99 -10.37
CA GLU A 234 -23.60 2.41 -11.64
C GLU A 234 -23.01 1.00 -11.49
N LEU A 235 -22.28 0.72 -10.39
CA LEU A 235 -21.80 -0.63 -10.08
C LEU A 235 -22.96 -1.60 -9.87
N LEU A 236 -23.94 -1.21 -9.08
CA LEU A 236 -25.14 -2.03 -8.81
C LEU A 236 -25.95 -2.25 -10.10
N ARG A 237 -26.11 -1.20 -10.90
CA ARG A 237 -26.80 -1.28 -12.20
C ARG A 237 -26.09 -2.24 -13.17
N ARG A 238 -24.75 -2.14 -13.32
CA ARG A 238 -23.96 -3.02 -14.20
C ARG A 238 -23.89 -4.46 -13.70
N SER A 239 -23.80 -4.64 -12.40
CA SER A 239 -23.73 -5.98 -11.79
C SER A 239 -25.11 -6.64 -11.68
N GLY A 240 -26.21 -5.89 -11.79
CA GLY A 240 -27.57 -6.38 -11.58
C GLY A 240 -27.68 -7.07 -10.21
N ASN A 241 -28.40 -8.20 -10.15
CA ASN A 241 -28.60 -8.94 -8.89
C ASN A 241 -27.35 -9.75 -8.45
N SER A 242 -26.20 -9.59 -9.10
CA SER A 242 -24.97 -10.32 -8.70
C SER A 242 -24.23 -9.65 -7.54
N VAL A 243 -24.52 -8.39 -7.25
CA VAL A 243 -23.91 -7.61 -6.17
C VAL A 243 -24.97 -6.85 -5.41
N GLU A 244 -24.85 -6.79 -4.11
CA GLU A 244 -25.71 -6.01 -3.22
C GLU A 244 -24.90 -5.03 -2.37
N LEU A 245 -25.52 -3.94 -1.96
CA LEU A 245 -24.96 -2.97 -1.01
C LEU A 245 -25.35 -3.40 0.41
N LEU A 246 -24.35 -3.76 1.23
CA LEU A 246 -24.56 -4.21 2.59
C LEU A 246 -24.98 -3.06 3.52
N ASP A 247 -25.89 -3.33 4.41
CA ASP A 247 -26.14 -2.49 5.58
C ASP A 247 -25.12 -2.84 6.68
N VAL A 248 -24.24 -1.88 6.96
CA VAL A 248 -23.20 -1.98 8.00
C VAL A 248 -23.44 -0.97 9.13
N SER A 249 -24.67 -0.53 9.30
CA SER A 249 -25.07 0.44 10.33
C SER A 249 -24.72 0.02 11.76
N ASN A 250 -24.71 -1.30 12.01
CA ASN A 250 -24.36 -1.88 13.31
C ASN A 250 -22.84 -2.13 13.50
N GLU A 251 -22.04 -2.01 12.43
CA GLU A 251 -20.59 -2.16 12.53
C GLU A 251 -19.96 -0.82 12.96
N LEU A 252 -18.97 -0.84 13.85
CA LEU A 252 -18.27 0.35 14.40
C LEU A 252 -19.24 1.42 14.97
N PRO A 253 -20.00 1.12 16.01
CA PRO A 253 -21.04 2.01 16.53
C PRO A 253 -20.51 3.36 17.04
N GLU A 254 -19.26 3.41 17.51
CA GLU A 254 -18.61 4.63 18.00
C GLU A 254 -18.14 5.58 16.86
N LEU A 255 -18.23 5.12 15.59
CA LEU A 255 -17.87 5.94 14.44
C LEU A 255 -19.03 6.87 14.08
N VAL A 256 -18.85 8.18 14.25
CA VAL A 256 -19.83 9.17 13.82
C VAL A 256 -19.82 9.26 12.29
N ARG A 257 -20.97 9.00 11.68
CA ARG A 257 -21.13 8.90 10.22
C ARG A 257 -22.51 9.35 9.79
N ARG A 258 -22.62 9.72 8.52
CA ARG A 258 -23.86 10.11 7.88
C ARG A 258 -24.22 9.12 6.77
N PRO A 259 -25.51 8.95 6.43
CA PRO A 259 -25.94 8.12 5.32
C PRO A 259 -25.51 8.70 3.97
N GLY A 260 -25.47 7.87 2.93
CA GLY A 260 -25.29 8.31 1.56
C GLY A 260 -26.46 9.15 1.05
N LEU A 261 -26.23 9.85 -0.06
CA LEU A 261 -27.22 10.72 -0.70
C LEU A 261 -28.03 9.94 -1.73
N ASN A 262 -29.34 10.23 -1.78
CA ASN A 262 -30.24 9.70 -2.81
C ASN A 262 -30.47 10.70 -3.95
N THR A 263 -30.18 11.99 -3.71
CA THR A 263 -30.36 13.07 -4.70
C THR A 263 -29.17 14.02 -4.71
N TRP A 264 -28.76 14.46 -5.89
CA TRP A 264 -27.71 15.46 -6.09
C TRP A 264 -27.81 16.10 -7.46
N LYS A 265 -27.08 17.19 -7.67
CA LYS A 265 -26.87 17.83 -8.97
C LYS A 265 -25.43 17.63 -9.43
N VAL A 266 -25.22 17.58 -10.73
CA VAL A 266 -23.89 17.53 -11.33
C VAL A 266 -23.41 18.94 -11.63
N LYS A 267 -22.17 19.26 -11.20
CA LYS A 267 -21.54 20.55 -11.47
C LYS A 267 -20.43 20.38 -12.49
N ASP A 268 -20.45 21.23 -13.53
CA ASP A 268 -19.34 21.31 -14.48
C ASP A 268 -19.06 22.79 -14.83
N GLY A 269 -17.81 23.22 -14.66
CA GLY A 269 -17.45 24.61 -14.76
C GLY A 269 -18.24 25.48 -13.76
N GLY A 270 -19.01 26.44 -14.26
CA GLY A 270 -19.89 27.31 -13.45
C GLY A 270 -21.35 26.83 -13.38
N PHE A 271 -21.71 25.75 -14.05
CA PHE A 271 -23.09 25.33 -14.26
C PHE A 271 -23.46 24.10 -13.41
N TRP A 272 -24.76 24.05 -12.99
CA TRP A 272 -25.36 22.93 -12.29
C TRP A 272 -26.41 22.28 -13.19
N PHE A 273 -26.32 20.97 -13.37
CA PHE A 273 -27.25 20.18 -14.15
C PHE A 273 -28.09 19.31 -13.23
N GLN A 274 -29.43 19.33 -13.43
CA GLN A 274 -30.35 18.48 -12.69
C GLN A 274 -30.46 17.09 -13.32
N THR A 275 -30.47 17.04 -14.65
CA THR A 275 -30.59 15.84 -15.46
C THR A 275 -29.50 15.80 -16.53
N HIS A 276 -29.28 14.64 -17.15
CA HIS A 276 -28.34 14.53 -18.26
C HIS A 276 -28.84 15.27 -19.54
N GLU A 277 -30.12 15.44 -19.67
CA GLU A 277 -30.74 16.20 -20.78
C GLU A 277 -30.29 17.65 -20.75
N ASP A 278 -30.11 18.24 -19.59
CA ASP A 278 -29.67 19.64 -19.40
C ASP A 278 -28.22 19.86 -19.83
N VAL A 279 -27.44 18.80 -20.02
CA VAL A 279 -26.03 18.92 -20.38
C VAL A 279 -25.83 19.32 -21.84
N PRO A 280 -25.04 20.37 -22.12
CA PRO A 280 -24.73 20.79 -23.49
C PRO A 280 -24.12 19.68 -24.33
N ARG A 281 -24.47 19.61 -25.63
CA ARG A 281 -24.02 18.55 -26.55
C ARG A 281 -22.49 18.33 -26.55
N ASN A 282 -21.72 19.41 -26.48
CA ASN A 282 -20.25 19.38 -26.46
C ASN A 282 -19.67 18.89 -25.14
N ARG A 283 -20.47 18.72 -24.08
CA ARG A 283 -20.03 18.20 -22.78
C ARG A 283 -20.58 16.80 -22.49
N LYS A 284 -21.49 16.26 -23.28
CA LYS A 284 -22.10 14.93 -23.09
C LYS A 284 -21.09 13.76 -23.19
N ASN A 285 -19.90 14.00 -23.73
CA ASN A 285 -18.80 13.03 -23.75
C ASN A 285 -18.03 12.94 -22.41
N VAL A 286 -18.13 13.97 -21.56
CA VAL A 286 -17.48 14.03 -20.23
C VAL A 286 -18.51 13.78 -19.13
N ILE A 287 -19.66 14.47 -19.22
CA ILE A 287 -20.76 14.33 -18.26
C ILE A 287 -21.65 13.18 -18.72
N LEU A 288 -21.56 12.05 -18.04
CA LEU A 288 -22.23 10.81 -18.42
C LEU A 288 -23.59 10.65 -17.71
N PRO A 289 -24.54 9.90 -18.28
CA PRO A 289 -25.83 9.61 -17.64
C PRO A 289 -25.68 8.97 -16.26
N SER A 290 -24.64 8.16 -16.05
CA SER A 290 -24.33 7.48 -14.78
C SER A 290 -23.93 8.42 -13.63
N MET A 291 -23.65 9.69 -13.92
CA MET A 291 -23.31 10.70 -12.90
C MET A 291 -24.53 11.28 -12.18
N PHE A 292 -25.72 11.03 -12.72
CA PHE A 292 -26.97 11.58 -12.19
C PHE A 292 -27.71 10.55 -11.32
N PRO A 293 -28.47 11.01 -10.29
CA PRO A 293 -29.31 10.10 -9.52
C PRO A 293 -30.35 9.44 -10.41
N SER A 294 -30.78 8.22 -10.06
CA SER A 294 -31.92 7.55 -10.73
C SER A 294 -33.15 8.44 -10.56
N SER A 295 -33.81 8.84 -11.65
CA SER A 295 -35.03 9.63 -11.57
C SER A 295 -36.13 8.73 -11.03
N GLU A 296 -36.65 9.04 -9.84
CA GLU A 296 -38.00 8.59 -9.47
C GLU A 296 -38.98 9.24 -10.44
N SER A 297 -39.76 8.46 -11.16
CA SER A 297 -40.91 8.93 -11.87
C SER A 297 -41.94 9.33 -10.83
N THR A 298 -41.92 10.59 -10.39
CA THR A 298 -43.05 11.19 -9.66
C THR A 298 -44.22 11.26 -10.61
N HIS A 299 -44.96 10.17 -10.76
CA HIS A 299 -46.35 10.21 -11.18
C HIS A 299 -47.19 10.63 -9.97
N GLU A 300 -47.10 11.91 -9.58
CA GLU A 300 -48.21 12.55 -8.87
C GLU A 300 -49.34 12.69 -9.88
N GLY A 301 -50.32 11.82 -9.77
CA GLY A 301 -51.59 11.94 -10.48
C GLY A 301 -52.32 13.18 -10.05
N HIS A 302 -52.07 14.31 -10.68
CA HIS A 302 -52.99 15.44 -10.66
C HIS A 302 -54.19 15.10 -11.53
N THR A 303 -55.25 14.61 -10.89
CA THR A 303 -56.62 14.68 -11.40
C THR A 303 -56.97 16.14 -11.59
N VAL A 304 -56.85 16.64 -12.84
CA VAL A 304 -57.33 17.95 -13.20
C VAL A 304 -58.87 17.92 -13.28
N ASN A 305 -59.47 18.52 -12.30
CA ASN A 305 -60.89 18.88 -12.36
C ASN A 305 -61.06 20.08 -13.29
N ASN A 306 -61.80 19.91 -14.37
CA ASN A 306 -62.19 20.97 -15.30
C ASN A 306 -63.06 22.00 -14.59
N GLY A 307 -62.58 23.24 -14.53
CA GLY A 307 -63.35 24.42 -14.15
C GLY A 307 -63.02 25.61 -15.07
N ILE A 308 -63.98 26.03 -15.81
CA ILE A 308 -64.01 27.09 -16.83
C ILE A 308 -63.78 28.47 -16.19
N GLY A 309 -62.94 29.33 -16.82
CA GLY A 309 -62.89 30.77 -16.45
C GLY A 309 -61.79 31.61 -17.08
N ALA A 310 -62.08 32.17 -18.17
CA ALA A 310 -61.68 33.39 -18.94
C ALA A 310 -60.54 34.33 -18.47
N ASN A 311 -59.74 34.73 -19.48
CA ASN A 311 -59.11 36.03 -19.81
C ASN A 311 -58.04 36.66 -18.89
N SER A 312 -56.79 36.84 -19.39
CA SER A 312 -56.36 38.11 -20.06
C SER A 312 -54.83 38.12 -20.32
N ASN A 313 -54.52 38.67 -21.46
CA ASN A 313 -53.25 39.00 -22.09
C ASN A 313 -52.18 39.63 -21.18
N HIS A 314 -50.90 39.22 -21.38
CA HIS A 314 -49.83 40.15 -21.76
C HIS A 314 -48.63 39.41 -22.32
N SER A 315 -48.34 39.68 -23.58
CA SER A 315 -47.17 39.34 -24.37
C SER A 315 -46.01 40.28 -24.05
N THR A 316 -44.80 39.77 -23.88
CA THR A 316 -43.58 40.44 -24.31
C THR A 316 -42.55 39.42 -24.74
N SER A 317 -42.41 39.38 -26.07
CA SER A 317 -41.36 38.68 -26.82
C SER A 317 -40.06 39.49 -26.77
N PHE A 318 -38.95 38.82 -26.54
CA PHE A 318 -37.63 39.25 -26.99
C PHE A 318 -36.95 38.11 -27.74
N SER A 319 -37.10 38.16 -29.06
CA SER A 319 -36.29 37.45 -30.03
C SER A 319 -35.00 38.24 -30.30
N ARG A 320 -33.87 37.60 -30.26
CA ARG A 320 -32.65 38.04 -30.94
C ARG A 320 -32.09 36.87 -31.76
N ASP A 321 -32.32 36.99 -33.06
CA ASP A 321 -31.72 36.23 -34.12
C ASP A 321 -30.23 36.55 -34.22
N PHE A 322 -29.40 35.52 -34.30
CA PHE A 322 -28.09 35.59 -34.94
C PHE A 322 -27.97 34.43 -35.93
N ASN A 323 -28.15 34.81 -37.22
CA ASN A 323 -27.74 34.00 -38.37
C ASN A 323 -26.22 33.93 -38.44
N ILE A 324 -25.64 32.76 -38.60
CA ILE A 324 -24.38 32.56 -39.29
C ILE A 324 -24.51 31.33 -40.19
N GLU A 325 -24.15 31.58 -41.45
CA GLU A 325 -24.31 30.72 -42.63
C GLU A 325 -23.50 29.44 -42.62
N ALA A 326 -24.00 28.51 -43.38
CA ALA A 326 -23.45 27.19 -43.64
C ALA A 326 -22.20 27.22 -44.54
N ALA A 327 -21.23 26.38 -44.23
CA ALA A 327 -20.30 25.85 -45.23
C ALA A 327 -19.80 24.46 -44.85
N GLY A 328 -19.99 23.51 -45.75
CA GLY A 328 -19.08 22.35 -45.91
C GLY A 328 -19.56 20.98 -45.40
N ASN A 329 -20.30 20.29 -46.26
CA ASN A 329 -20.47 18.82 -46.23
C ASN A 329 -19.11 18.11 -46.29
N VAL A 330 -18.81 17.27 -45.31
CA VAL A 330 -17.89 16.13 -45.47
C VAL A 330 -18.56 14.91 -44.87
N ASN A 331 -18.93 13.99 -45.77
CA ASN A 331 -19.36 12.63 -45.42
C ASN A 331 -18.26 11.90 -44.64
N CYS A 332 -18.61 11.38 -43.48
CA CYS A 332 -17.85 10.33 -42.83
C CYS A 332 -18.83 9.25 -42.36
N ASP A 333 -18.88 8.18 -43.15
CA ASP A 333 -19.63 6.97 -42.91
C ASP A 333 -19.07 6.19 -41.72
N SER A 334 -20.01 5.55 -41.03
CA SER A 334 -19.85 4.40 -40.12
C SER A 334 -19.06 4.57 -38.83
N ALA A 335 -19.63 5.33 -37.87
CA ALA A 335 -19.47 5.03 -36.46
C ALA A 335 -20.73 4.29 -35.96
N LYS A 336 -20.60 3.00 -35.68
CA LYS A 336 -21.68 2.19 -35.08
C LYS A 336 -22.10 2.85 -33.78
N ARG A 337 -23.28 3.46 -33.78
CA ARG A 337 -24.02 3.87 -32.58
C ARG A 337 -24.23 2.63 -31.75
N LEU A 338 -23.62 2.58 -30.56
CA LEU A 338 -24.06 1.71 -29.47
C LEU A 338 -25.41 2.25 -29.01
N ASP A 339 -26.47 1.56 -29.36
CA ASP A 339 -27.82 1.83 -28.87
C ASP A 339 -27.87 1.57 -27.37
N TYR A 340 -27.88 2.66 -26.61
CA TYR A 340 -28.13 2.68 -25.16
C TYR A 340 -29.65 2.68 -24.85
N THR A 341 -30.43 1.90 -25.61
CA THR A 341 -31.82 1.63 -25.30
C THR A 341 -31.97 0.31 -24.56
N SER A 342 -31.31 0.19 -23.41
CA SER A 342 -31.62 -0.82 -22.42
C SER A 342 -32.65 -0.19 -21.45
N SER A 343 -33.82 -0.82 -21.36
CA SER A 343 -34.91 -0.52 -20.45
C SER A 343 -34.37 -0.07 -19.07
N ARG A 344 -34.58 1.20 -18.71
CA ARG A 344 -34.41 1.70 -17.35
C ARG A 344 -35.31 0.87 -16.44
N VAL A 345 -34.72 -0.09 -15.75
CA VAL A 345 -35.33 -0.67 -14.56
C VAL A 345 -35.17 0.40 -13.49
N ASP A 346 -36.27 0.96 -13.01
CA ASP A 346 -36.31 1.85 -11.83
C ASP A 346 -35.86 1.04 -10.61
N SER A 347 -34.56 0.96 -10.40
CA SER A 347 -33.97 0.28 -9.27
C SER A 347 -33.66 1.35 -8.23
N ASN A 348 -34.52 1.43 -7.21
CA ASN A 348 -34.24 2.19 -6.00
C ASN A 348 -33.10 1.49 -5.26
N PHE A 349 -31.86 1.89 -5.54
CA PHE A 349 -30.70 1.40 -4.81
C PHE A 349 -30.69 2.08 -3.44
N SER A 350 -30.67 1.33 -2.35
CA SER A 350 -30.57 1.84 -0.97
C SER A 350 -29.23 2.54 -0.73
N LEU A 351 -28.98 3.66 -1.41
CA LEU A 351 -27.72 4.39 -1.33
C LEU A 351 -27.49 5.04 0.05
N ASP A 352 -28.53 5.17 0.86
CA ASP A 352 -28.49 5.53 2.27
C ASP A 352 -27.63 4.58 3.13
N ARG A 353 -27.40 3.33 2.67
CA ARG A 353 -26.45 2.39 3.29
C ARG A 353 -24.98 2.74 3.07
N CYS A 354 -24.68 3.65 2.13
CA CYS A 354 -23.35 4.22 2.00
C CYS A 354 -23.01 5.08 3.23
N ILE A 355 -21.75 5.20 3.52
CA ILE A 355 -21.24 5.94 4.68
C ILE A 355 -20.53 7.19 4.20
N ARG A 356 -20.89 8.34 4.79
CA ARG A 356 -20.19 9.61 4.65
C ARG A 356 -19.62 10.03 6.00
N ILE A 357 -18.31 10.23 6.04
CA ILE A 357 -17.62 10.83 7.17
C ILE A 357 -17.29 12.27 6.77
N VAL A 358 -17.73 13.23 7.57
CA VAL A 358 -17.52 14.65 7.28
C VAL A 358 -16.60 15.30 8.31
N PRO A 359 -15.79 16.32 7.91
CA PRO A 359 -14.69 16.83 8.73
C PRO A 359 -15.11 17.38 10.09
N HIS A 360 -16.29 18.00 10.18
CA HIS A 360 -16.74 18.71 11.38
C HIS A 360 -17.38 17.82 12.45
N ASP A 361 -17.70 16.56 12.12
CA ASP A 361 -18.33 15.67 13.09
C ASP A 361 -17.34 15.13 14.12
N GLN A 362 -16.08 14.81 13.71
CA GLN A 362 -15.06 14.23 14.58
C GLN A 362 -13.66 14.87 14.37
N ASP A 363 -13.61 16.14 13.96
CA ASP A 363 -12.36 16.89 13.73
C ASP A 363 -11.35 16.17 12.81
N GLY A 364 -11.85 15.44 11.81
CA GLY A 364 -11.08 14.61 10.88
C GLY A 364 -11.07 15.13 9.44
N GLY A 365 -10.69 14.26 8.51
CA GLY A 365 -10.89 14.44 7.07
C GLY A 365 -12.30 14.02 6.66
N ALA A 366 -12.64 14.20 5.36
CA ALA A 366 -13.82 13.59 4.79
C ALA A 366 -13.49 12.27 4.11
N PHE A 367 -14.44 11.33 4.16
CA PHE A 367 -14.30 10.04 3.50
C PHE A 367 -15.68 9.51 3.09
N PHE A 368 -15.71 8.76 1.98
CA PHE A 368 -16.87 8.01 1.54
C PHE A 368 -16.56 6.53 1.50
N ILE A 369 -17.50 5.69 1.94
CA ILE A 369 -17.36 4.24 2.00
C ILE A 369 -18.66 3.57 1.57
N ALA A 370 -18.56 2.56 0.70
CA ALA A 370 -19.65 1.64 0.36
C ALA A 370 -19.16 0.20 0.48
N VAL A 371 -19.94 -0.64 1.15
CA VAL A 371 -19.61 -2.05 1.37
C VAL A 371 -20.48 -2.91 0.47
N LEU A 372 -19.86 -3.60 -0.47
CA LEU A 372 -20.51 -4.43 -1.49
C LEU A 372 -20.27 -5.91 -1.22
N HIS A 373 -21.28 -6.73 -1.47
CA HIS A 373 -21.23 -8.18 -1.34
C HIS A 373 -21.60 -8.85 -2.66
N LYS A 374 -20.78 -9.79 -3.12
CA LYS A 374 -21.07 -10.56 -4.34
C LYS A 374 -21.86 -11.79 -4.02
N VAL A 375 -23.14 -11.80 -4.41
CA VAL A 375 -24.08 -12.89 -4.10
C VAL A 375 -24.12 -13.97 -5.17
N SER A 376 -23.75 -13.64 -6.42
CA SER A 376 -23.71 -14.59 -7.52
C SER A 376 -22.64 -14.23 -8.56
N PRO A 377 -22.27 -15.15 -9.47
CA PRO A 377 -21.33 -14.83 -10.55
C PRO A 377 -21.88 -13.72 -11.46
N LEU A 378 -21.00 -12.87 -12.00
CA LEU A 378 -21.37 -11.93 -13.06
C LEU A 378 -21.77 -12.70 -14.31
N LYS A 379 -22.80 -12.23 -15.03
CA LYS A 379 -23.21 -12.80 -16.31
C LYS A 379 -22.11 -12.59 -17.38
N GLU A 380 -22.06 -13.46 -18.37
CA GLU A 380 -21.06 -13.39 -19.43
C GLU A 380 -21.07 -12.04 -20.18
N SER A 381 -22.26 -11.48 -20.44
CA SER A 381 -22.40 -10.14 -21.02
C SER A 381 -21.75 -9.02 -20.17
N GLN A 382 -21.86 -9.12 -18.84
CA GLN A 382 -21.25 -8.21 -17.89
C GLN A 382 -19.72 -8.39 -17.84
N MET A 383 -19.24 -9.61 -17.92
CA MET A 383 -17.81 -9.94 -18.02
C MET A 383 -17.19 -9.45 -19.32
N ILE A 384 -17.93 -9.52 -20.46
CA ILE A 384 -17.47 -8.98 -21.74
C ILE A 384 -17.33 -7.45 -21.68
N GLU A 385 -18.23 -6.76 -20.98
CA GLU A 385 -18.15 -5.31 -20.80
C GLU A 385 -16.91 -4.93 -19.97
N VAL A 386 -16.59 -5.69 -18.90
CA VAL A 386 -15.35 -5.51 -18.13
C VAL A 386 -14.11 -5.79 -18.98
N ARG A 387 -14.13 -6.83 -19.85
CA ARG A 387 -12.99 -7.17 -20.73
C ARG A 387 -12.80 -6.19 -21.89
N LYS A 388 -13.86 -5.53 -22.38
CA LYS A 388 -13.73 -4.50 -23.44
C LYS A 388 -12.96 -3.27 -22.96
N THR A 389 -12.88 -3.03 -21.67
CA THR A 389 -12.01 -2.00 -21.10
C THR A 389 -10.53 -2.39 -21.11
N GLU A 390 -10.19 -3.67 -21.34
CA GLU A 390 -8.81 -4.17 -21.47
C GLU A 390 -8.17 -3.84 -22.84
N HIS A 391 -8.91 -3.33 -23.84
CA HIS A 391 -8.40 -3.01 -25.20
C HIS A 391 -8.21 -1.50 -25.44
N PRO A 392 -7.21 -1.11 -26.26
CA PRO A 392 -6.49 0.16 -26.25
C PRO A 392 -7.22 1.41 -26.75
N LEU A 393 -8.54 1.47 -26.81
CA LEU A 393 -9.28 2.67 -27.22
C LEU A 393 -9.24 3.82 -26.22
N LEU A 394 -8.90 3.53 -24.93
CA LEU A 394 -8.72 4.57 -23.91
C LEU A 394 -7.29 5.09 -23.86
N THR A 395 -6.29 4.25 -24.11
CA THR A 395 -4.89 4.66 -24.29
C THR A 395 -4.74 5.59 -25.49
N ASP A 396 -5.42 5.31 -26.61
CA ASP A 396 -5.40 6.13 -27.82
C ASP A 396 -6.09 7.51 -27.64
N ARG A 397 -6.99 7.63 -26.65
CA ARG A 397 -7.61 8.91 -26.25
C ARG A 397 -6.77 9.70 -25.27
N MET A 398 -6.10 9.04 -24.34
CA MET A 398 -5.16 9.70 -23.41
C MET A 398 -3.87 10.13 -24.13
N GLU A 399 -3.39 9.37 -25.13
CA GLU A 399 -2.25 9.75 -25.96
C GLU A 399 -2.54 10.92 -26.91
N LYS A 400 -3.81 11.16 -27.26
CA LYS A 400 -4.25 12.30 -28.12
C LYS A 400 -4.55 13.56 -27.36
N LEU A 401 -4.56 13.56 -26.03
CA LEU A 401 -4.52 14.78 -25.23
C LEU A 401 -3.13 15.44 -25.38
N PRO A 402 -3.03 16.76 -25.53
CA PRO A 402 -1.74 17.45 -25.58
C PRO A 402 -0.90 17.01 -24.38
N LYS A 403 0.36 16.61 -24.59
CA LYS A 403 1.27 16.12 -23.54
C LYS A 403 1.33 17.02 -22.29
N GLN A 404 1.12 18.32 -22.48
CA GLN A 404 1.00 19.29 -21.37
C GLN A 404 -0.21 19.04 -20.48
N HIS A 405 -1.34 18.58 -21.03
CA HIS A 405 -2.54 18.25 -20.24
C HIS A 405 -2.41 16.92 -19.50
N GLN A 406 -1.72 15.96 -20.12
CA GLN A 406 -1.40 14.64 -19.52
C GLN A 406 -0.44 14.82 -18.33
N GLU A 407 0.63 15.59 -18.51
CA GLU A 407 1.55 15.93 -17.43
C GLU A 407 0.88 16.78 -16.33
N GLU A 408 -0.11 17.57 -16.65
CA GLU A 408 -0.86 18.39 -15.70
C GLU A 408 -1.87 17.56 -14.89
N ILE A 409 -2.53 16.58 -15.52
CA ILE A 409 -3.39 15.59 -14.85
C ILE A 409 -2.53 14.66 -13.99
N ASP A 410 -1.40 14.17 -14.50
CA ASP A 410 -0.47 13.33 -13.75
C ASP A 410 0.19 14.10 -12.59
N LYS A 411 0.54 15.37 -12.77
CA LYS A 411 1.01 16.26 -11.70
C LYS A 411 -0.10 16.56 -10.69
N LYS A 412 -1.35 16.76 -11.14
CA LYS A 412 -2.50 16.95 -10.25
C LYS A 412 -2.80 15.67 -9.43
N LEU A 413 -2.77 14.51 -10.05
CA LEU A 413 -2.90 13.21 -9.37
C LEU A 413 -1.69 12.91 -8.46
N MET A 414 -0.47 13.30 -8.85
CA MET A 414 0.72 13.20 -8.01
C MET A 414 0.59 14.00 -6.72
N ASN A 415 0.19 15.28 -6.83
CA ASN A 415 0.11 16.16 -5.66
C ASN A 415 -1.05 15.80 -4.71
N GLN A 416 -2.10 15.11 -5.17
CA GLN A 416 -3.27 14.80 -4.34
C GLN A 416 -3.04 13.61 -3.40
N HIS A 417 -2.23 12.63 -3.81
CA HIS A 417 -1.90 11.47 -2.97
C HIS A 417 -0.54 11.57 -2.27
N SER A 418 0.39 12.38 -2.78
CA SER A 418 1.66 12.64 -2.11
C SER A 418 1.48 13.43 -0.80
N THR A 419 0.42 14.21 -0.65
CA THR A 419 0.12 14.88 0.64
C THR A 419 -0.16 13.92 1.79
N VAL A 420 -0.47 12.65 1.53
CA VAL A 420 -0.59 11.63 2.59
C VAL A 420 0.74 10.92 2.84
N THR A 421 1.59 10.78 1.82
CA THR A 421 2.88 10.05 1.87
C THR A 421 4.11 10.97 1.89
N GLU A 422 4.11 12.12 1.22
CA GLU A 422 5.14 13.18 1.34
C GLU A 422 5.20 13.78 2.74
N ALA A 423 4.17 13.52 3.51
CA ALA A 423 4.13 13.79 4.92
C ALA A 423 5.24 13.10 5.74
N LEU A 424 5.93 12.11 5.19
CA LEU A 424 6.99 11.35 5.85
C LEU A 424 8.39 11.68 5.31
N ASP A 425 8.52 12.17 4.05
CA ASP A 425 9.80 12.37 3.38
C ASP A 425 10.30 13.83 3.38
N ASP A 426 9.44 14.82 3.62
CA ASP A 426 9.86 16.24 3.74
C ASP A 426 10.86 16.51 4.90
N ASP A 427 10.97 15.58 5.85
CA ASP A 427 11.93 15.70 6.95
C ASP A 427 13.39 15.53 6.51
N LYS A 428 13.66 14.82 5.41
CA LYS A 428 15.04 14.64 4.90
C LYS A 428 15.51 15.76 3.99
N LEU A 429 14.61 16.37 3.21
CA LEU A 429 14.98 17.42 2.25
C LEU A 429 15.24 18.79 2.86
N ILE A 430 14.69 19.08 4.05
CA ILE A 430 14.83 20.40 4.71
C ILE A 430 16.11 20.47 5.56
N ASP A 431 16.60 19.36 6.10
CA ASP A 431 17.88 19.35 6.83
C ASP A 431 19.08 19.47 5.88
N GLU A 432 19.02 18.90 4.68
CA GLU A 432 20.08 19.12 3.67
C GLU A 432 20.15 20.56 3.14
N GLN A 433 19.02 21.27 3.06
CA GLN A 433 19.03 22.68 2.62
C GLN A 433 19.51 23.67 3.69
N LYS A 434 19.47 23.32 4.97
CA LYS A 434 20.03 24.18 6.03
C LYS A 434 21.54 24.08 6.19
N HIS A 435 22.16 22.94 5.84
CA HIS A 435 23.61 22.80 5.80
C HIS A 435 24.26 23.50 4.59
N LEU A 436 23.50 23.79 3.53
CA LEU A 436 23.99 24.46 2.32
C LEU A 436 23.95 26.00 2.38
N SER A 437 23.41 26.60 3.45
CA SER A 437 23.27 28.06 3.55
C SER A 437 24.23 28.76 4.53
N MET A 438 25.17 28.06 5.15
CA MET A 438 26.10 28.65 6.12
C MET A 438 27.58 28.66 5.70
N ASP A 439 27.98 28.05 4.58
CA ASP A 439 29.36 28.09 4.11
C ASP A 439 29.47 28.63 2.67
N ASN A 440 29.38 29.93 2.52
CA ASN A 440 29.83 30.62 1.34
C ASN A 440 30.89 31.65 1.74
N GLU A 441 32.12 31.19 1.97
CA GLU A 441 33.31 31.91 1.60
C GLU A 441 34.51 30.93 1.50
N THR A 442 35.12 30.98 0.29
CA THR A 442 36.45 30.44 -0.11
C THR A 442 36.62 28.94 -0.25
N SER A 443 36.55 28.41 -1.41
CA SER A 443 37.60 28.02 -2.35
C SER A 443 37.10 26.99 -3.38
N LYS A 444 37.51 27.19 -4.60
CA LYS A 444 37.31 26.36 -5.77
C LYS A 444 37.90 24.97 -5.52
N ASP A 445 37.10 23.91 -5.66
CA ASP A 445 37.46 22.74 -6.46
C ASP A 445 36.25 21.78 -6.57
N ASN A 446 36.10 21.27 -7.77
CA ASN A 446 35.04 20.42 -8.22
C ASN A 446 34.97 19.07 -7.45
N ASN A 447 33.80 18.71 -6.92
CA ASN A 447 33.26 17.36 -7.09
C ASN A 447 31.79 17.32 -6.66
N LEU A 448 30.91 17.23 -7.64
CA LEU A 448 29.49 16.89 -7.47
C LEU A 448 29.39 15.42 -6.97
N ILE A 449 28.97 15.24 -5.72
CA ILE A 449 28.48 13.95 -5.27
C ILE A 449 26.96 14.09 -5.09
N GLY A 450 26.23 13.77 -6.15
CA GLY A 450 24.81 13.52 -6.09
C GLY A 450 24.58 12.19 -5.37
N VAL A 451 23.93 12.22 -4.23
CA VAL A 451 23.48 10.99 -3.56
C VAL A 451 22.28 10.44 -4.35
N ARG A 452 22.58 9.56 -5.28
CA ARG A 452 21.60 8.62 -5.84
C ARG A 452 21.35 7.53 -4.79
N MET A 453 20.11 7.32 -4.43
CA MET A 453 19.71 6.08 -3.80
C MET A 453 20.05 4.93 -4.74
N VAL A 454 21.11 4.23 -4.40
CA VAL A 454 21.61 3.09 -5.16
C VAL A 454 20.74 1.90 -4.76
N SER A 455 19.99 1.36 -5.71
CA SER A 455 19.70 -0.07 -5.71
C SER A 455 21.06 -0.76 -5.83
N ASP A 456 21.49 -1.44 -4.78
CA ASP A 456 22.78 -2.13 -4.67
C ASP A 456 22.92 -3.30 -5.66
N ASP A 457 23.00 -3.06 -6.96
CA ASP A 457 23.26 -4.10 -7.94
C ASP A 457 23.91 -3.59 -9.26
N VAL A 458 24.92 -2.70 -9.19
CA VAL A 458 25.75 -2.43 -10.39
C VAL A 458 27.22 -2.33 -10.00
N GLU A 459 27.96 -3.41 -10.21
CA GLU A 459 29.43 -3.36 -10.31
C GLU A 459 29.87 -3.17 -11.78
N TYR A 460 30.64 -2.13 -12.03
CA TYR A 460 31.38 -1.96 -13.30
C TYR A 460 32.51 -2.97 -13.40
N GLY A 461 32.45 -3.86 -14.38
CA GLY A 461 33.56 -4.64 -14.87
C GLY A 461 34.18 -3.93 -16.07
N GLN A 462 35.49 -3.67 -16.00
CA GLN A 462 36.30 -3.13 -17.10
C GLN A 462 36.30 -4.08 -18.30
N ALA A 463 36.20 -3.48 -19.49
CA ALA A 463 36.27 -4.16 -20.77
C ALA A 463 37.71 -4.53 -21.11
N GLU A 464 37.95 -5.78 -21.48
CA GLU A 464 39.02 -6.18 -22.36
C GLU A 464 38.44 -6.82 -23.63
N SER A 465 39.02 -6.41 -24.74
CA SER A 465 38.69 -6.76 -26.11
C SER A 465 39.08 -8.19 -26.46
N GLY A 466 38.21 -8.88 -27.23
CA GLY A 466 38.64 -10.07 -27.96
C GLY A 466 37.50 -11.00 -28.38
N ASP A 467 37.26 -10.91 -29.65
CA ASP A 467 36.90 -11.96 -30.62
C ASP A 467 35.43 -12.36 -30.84
N ARG A 468 35.12 -12.28 -32.14
CA ARG A 468 33.84 -12.66 -32.77
C ARG A 468 33.73 -14.17 -32.89
N SER A 469 32.63 -14.78 -32.48
CA SER A 469 31.85 -15.71 -33.29
C SER A 469 30.74 -16.41 -32.49
N HIS A 470 29.64 -16.68 -33.19
CA HIS A 470 28.44 -17.45 -32.86
C HIS A 470 27.27 -16.70 -32.17
N ARG A 471 26.51 -16.10 -33.08
CA ARG A 471 25.16 -15.56 -32.90
C ARG A 471 24.17 -16.71 -32.83
N THR A 472 23.87 -17.20 -31.64
CA THR A 472 22.65 -17.97 -31.41
C THR A 472 21.50 -16.99 -31.16
N LYS A 473 20.50 -17.01 -32.06
CA LYS A 473 19.27 -16.23 -31.94
C LYS A 473 18.53 -16.69 -30.68
N LYS A 474 18.57 -15.89 -29.59
CA LYS A 474 17.60 -15.98 -28.51
C LYS A 474 16.26 -15.46 -29.04
N LEU A 475 15.23 -16.33 -29.07
CA LEU A 475 13.85 -15.89 -29.22
C LEU A 475 13.56 -14.87 -28.10
N HIS A 476 13.36 -13.62 -28.50
CA HIS A 476 12.90 -12.58 -27.58
C HIS A 476 11.44 -12.87 -27.24
N ASN A 477 11.19 -13.18 -25.98
CA ASN A 477 9.85 -13.17 -25.39
C ASN A 477 9.44 -11.68 -25.25
N GLU A 478 8.65 -11.16 -26.20
CA GLU A 478 8.30 -9.74 -26.30
C GLU A 478 7.36 -9.25 -25.17
N HIS A 479 6.96 -10.11 -24.24
CA HIS A 479 6.04 -9.78 -23.15
C HIS A 479 6.69 -9.56 -21.80
N ARG A 480 8.02 -9.56 -21.70
CA ARG A 480 8.71 -9.35 -20.42
C ARG A 480 8.71 -7.86 -20.07
N TRP A 481 8.08 -7.52 -18.92
CA TRP A 481 8.09 -6.17 -18.39
C TRP A 481 9.53 -5.72 -18.10
N LYS A 482 9.96 -4.62 -18.76
CA LYS A 482 11.32 -4.09 -18.61
C LYS A 482 11.38 -3.28 -17.32
N GLY A 483 12.03 -3.78 -16.28
CA GLY A 483 12.28 -3.05 -15.03
C GLY A 483 12.04 -3.85 -13.74
N VAL A 484 11.60 -5.09 -13.81
CA VAL A 484 11.50 -5.97 -12.65
C VAL A 484 12.28 -7.26 -12.90
N ASP A 485 13.16 -7.62 -11.99
CA ASP A 485 13.87 -8.88 -12.04
C ASP A 485 12.91 -10.07 -11.97
N PRO A 486 13.19 -11.18 -12.67
CA PRO A 486 12.32 -12.36 -12.65
C PRO A 486 12.20 -12.92 -11.24
N VAL A 487 11.03 -13.45 -10.90
CA VAL A 487 10.83 -14.26 -9.70
C VAL A 487 10.99 -15.72 -10.08
N LEU A 488 11.97 -16.39 -9.49
CA LEU A 488 12.32 -17.77 -9.80
C LEU A 488 12.27 -18.61 -8.53
N PHE A 489 11.65 -19.80 -8.60
CA PHE A 489 11.77 -20.78 -7.52
C PHE A 489 13.23 -21.23 -7.38
N PHE A 490 13.74 -21.22 -6.15
CA PHE A 490 15.08 -21.69 -5.85
C PHE A 490 15.06 -23.21 -5.71
N LYS A 491 15.75 -23.94 -6.63
CA LYS A 491 15.68 -25.39 -6.78
C LYS A 491 17.00 -26.10 -6.47
N ASP A 492 18.01 -25.41 -5.92
CA ASP A 492 19.27 -26.02 -5.55
C ASP A 492 19.14 -26.76 -4.21
N ASN A 493 18.78 -28.04 -4.29
CA ASN A 493 18.54 -28.89 -3.11
C ASN A 493 19.78 -29.03 -2.26
N SER A 494 20.98 -29.03 -2.86
CA SER A 494 22.22 -29.16 -2.09
C SER A 494 22.45 -27.97 -1.18
N VAL A 495 22.12 -26.78 -1.65
CA VAL A 495 22.18 -25.55 -0.85
C VAL A 495 21.08 -25.54 0.22
N ILE A 496 19.86 -25.98 -0.11
CA ILE A 496 18.75 -26.06 0.85
C ILE A 496 19.10 -27.04 1.98
N GLU A 497 19.58 -28.24 1.67
CA GLU A 497 20.00 -29.25 2.65
C GLU A 497 21.16 -28.75 3.54
N ASN A 498 22.11 -28.02 2.93
CA ASN A 498 23.19 -27.39 3.68
C ASN A 498 22.66 -26.34 4.69
N ILE A 499 21.74 -25.49 4.28
CA ILE A 499 21.09 -24.51 5.16
C ILE A 499 20.32 -25.21 6.28
N VAL A 500 19.49 -26.22 5.95
CA VAL A 500 18.70 -26.99 6.92
C VAL A 500 19.60 -27.65 7.95
N SER A 501 20.65 -28.34 7.50
CA SER A 501 21.61 -29.02 8.40
C SER A 501 22.40 -28.04 9.26
N PHE A 502 22.83 -26.89 8.69
CA PHE A 502 23.62 -25.86 9.37
C PHE A 502 22.86 -25.21 10.51
N PHE A 503 21.62 -24.77 10.27
CA PHE A 503 20.77 -24.13 11.28
C PHE A 503 19.95 -25.14 12.10
N GLY A 504 19.93 -26.44 11.73
CA GLY A 504 19.11 -27.45 12.36
C GLY A 504 17.62 -27.15 12.23
N ILE A 505 17.16 -26.83 11.03
CA ILE A 505 15.74 -26.48 10.78
C ILE A 505 14.90 -27.74 10.87
N LYS A 506 13.81 -27.69 11.66
CA LYS A 506 12.87 -28.80 11.86
C LYS A 506 12.09 -29.08 10.58
N GLU A 507 11.73 -30.34 10.33
CA GLU A 507 10.94 -30.76 9.16
C GLU A 507 9.56 -30.09 9.08
N SER A 508 9.00 -29.65 10.21
CA SER A 508 7.74 -28.91 10.26
C SER A 508 7.81 -27.52 9.58
N PHE A 509 9.01 -27.03 9.26
CA PHE A 509 9.23 -25.78 8.51
C PHE A 509 9.93 -26.10 7.18
N SER A 510 9.14 -26.31 6.13
CA SER A 510 9.67 -26.61 4.81
C SER A 510 10.27 -25.38 4.14
N LEU A 511 11.49 -25.50 3.63
CA LEU A 511 12.12 -24.52 2.73
C LEU A 511 11.91 -24.87 1.26
N GLU A 512 11.71 -26.15 0.96
CA GLU A 512 11.52 -26.65 -0.41
C GLU A 512 10.19 -26.12 -0.98
N GLY A 513 10.24 -25.55 -2.19
CA GLY A 513 9.09 -24.92 -2.83
C GLY A 513 8.74 -23.52 -2.28
N HIS A 514 9.26 -23.15 -1.09
CA HIS A 514 8.98 -21.87 -0.44
C HIS A 514 10.09 -20.83 -0.59
N LEU A 515 11.23 -21.19 -1.17
CA LEU A 515 12.32 -20.26 -1.44
C LEU A 515 12.25 -19.76 -2.88
N VAL A 516 12.36 -18.44 -3.04
CA VAL A 516 12.44 -17.78 -4.34
C VAL A 516 13.62 -16.82 -4.39
N THR A 517 14.11 -16.55 -5.59
CA THR A 517 15.19 -15.62 -5.87
C THR A 517 14.87 -14.72 -7.05
N ARG A 518 15.59 -13.61 -7.17
CA ARG A 518 15.47 -12.67 -8.29
C ARG A 518 16.67 -12.74 -9.25
N SER A 519 17.66 -13.58 -8.96
CA SER A 519 18.87 -13.72 -9.76
C SER A 519 18.93 -15.09 -10.41
N THR A 520 19.25 -15.15 -11.71
CA THR A 520 19.40 -16.39 -12.48
C THR A 520 20.71 -17.10 -12.19
N ASP A 521 21.82 -16.36 -12.01
CA ASP A 521 23.18 -16.94 -12.04
C ASP A 521 23.83 -17.04 -10.66
N ASN A 522 23.41 -16.26 -9.68
CA ASN A 522 23.95 -16.25 -8.33
C ASN A 522 22.87 -15.78 -7.36
N ALA A 523 22.17 -16.70 -6.73
CA ALA A 523 21.14 -16.37 -5.76
C ALA A 523 21.77 -15.67 -4.55
N ARG A 524 21.95 -14.34 -4.63
CA ARG A 524 22.49 -13.53 -3.53
C ARG A 524 21.53 -13.45 -2.36
N ARG A 525 20.22 -13.39 -2.62
CA ARG A 525 19.14 -13.27 -1.64
C ARG A 525 18.10 -14.33 -1.92
N LEU A 526 17.68 -15.02 -0.86
CA LEU A 526 16.58 -15.98 -0.90
C LEU A 526 15.45 -15.41 -0.06
N TYR A 527 14.26 -15.36 -0.66
CA TYR A 527 13.04 -14.90 -0.03
C TYR A 527 12.17 -16.11 0.28
N TYR A 528 11.60 -16.12 1.48
CA TYR A 528 10.63 -17.13 1.89
C TYR A 528 9.21 -16.63 1.61
N ILE A 529 8.39 -17.49 1.05
CA ILE A 529 7.00 -17.22 0.68
C ILE A 529 6.06 -18.21 1.35
N SER A 530 4.87 -17.77 1.71
CA SER A 530 3.82 -18.63 2.22
C SER A 530 3.28 -19.56 1.12
N LYS A 531 2.56 -20.62 1.53
CA LYS A 531 1.92 -21.55 0.59
C LYS A 531 0.95 -20.82 -0.37
N SER A 532 0.17 -19.88 0.13
CA SER A 532 -0.76 -19.11 -0.69
C SER A 532 -0.04 -18.24 -1.74
N VAL A 533 1.11 -17.68 -1.40
CA VAL A 533 1.97 -16.95 -2.35
C VAL A 533 2.56 -17.91 -3.39
N GLN A 534 3.01 -19.10 -2.97
CA GLN A 534 3.50 -20.14 -3.87
C GLN A 534 2.46 -20.52 -4.92
N GLU A 535 1.23 -20.82 -4.50
CA GLU A 535 0.11 -21.19 -5.39
C GLU A 535 -0.16 -20.10 -6.45
N ILE A 536 -0.10 -18.82 -6.07
CA ILE A 536 -0.25 -17.71 -7.02
C ILE A 536 0.92 -17.60 -7.99
N LEU A 537 2.15 -17.85 -7.53
CA LEU A 537 3.32 -17.85 -8.42
C LEU A 537 3.26 -18.99 -9.43
N GLU A 538 2.86 -20.19 -9.00
CA GLU A 538 2.67 -21.35 -9.88
C GLU A 538 1.60 -21.06 -10.92
N LEU A 539 0.47 -20.51 -10.51
CA LEU A 539 -0.59 -20.07 -11.42
C LEU A 539 -0.05 -19.02 -12.41
N ASN A 540 0.70 -18.00 -11.92
CA ASN A 540 1.27 -16.97 -12.78
C ASN A 540 2.22 -17.53 -13.85
N VAL A 541 3.04 -18.51 -13.48
CA VAL A 541 3.93 -19.21 -14.43
C VAL A 541 3.10 -19.98 -15.48
N GLN A 542 2.05 -20.67 -15.06
CA GLN A 542 1.17 -21.46 -15.96
C GLN A 542 0.44 -20.58 -16.97
N VAL A 543 0.03 -19.35 -16.60
CA VAL A 543 -0.64 -18.40 -17.49
C VAL A 543 0.32 -17.49 -18.30
N GLY A 544 1.64 -17.72 -18.22
CA GLY A 544 2.65 -16.97 -18.96
C GLY A 544 3.08 -15.66 -18.31
N GLU A 545 3.20 -15.63 -16.98
CA GLU A 545 3.73 -14.50 -16.21
C GLU A 545 2.98 -13.17 -16.42
N GLN A 546 1.66 -13.20 -16.30
CA GLN A 546 0.80 -12.02 -16.49
C GLN A 546 0.93 -11.01 -15.32
N ILE A 547 1.25 -11.47 -14.09
CA ILE A 547 1.38 -10.61 -12.91
C ILE A 547 2.77 -9.96 -12.88
N LYS A 548 2.80 -8.63 -12.89
CA LYS A 548 4.02 -7.83 -12.72
C LYS A 548 4.35 -7.69 -11.23
N ILE A 549 5.22 -8.56 -10.72
CA ILE A 549 5.56 -8.63 -9.31
C ILE A 549 6.73 -7.70 -8.99
N ALA A 550 6.47 -6.63 -8.23
CA ALA A 550 7.50 -5.71 -7.74
C ALA A 550 8.23 -6.28 -6.52
N SER A 551 7.53 -6.92 -5.58
CA SER A 551 8.12 -7.57 -4.40
C SER A 551 7.24 -8.71 -3.91
N LEU A 552 7.82 -9.66 -3.15
CA LEU A 552 7.08 -10.75 -2.53
C LEU A 552 7.83 -11.34 -1.34
N GLY A 553 7.06 -11.87 -0.40
CA GLY A 553 7.57 -12.61 0.75
C GLY A 553 8.56 -11.85 1.63
N VAL A 554 9.32 -12.57 2.45
CA VAL A 554 10.30 -12.03 3.40
C VAL A 554 11.71 -12.50 3.04
N LYS A 555 12.67 -11.58 3.05
CA LYS A 555 14.08 -11.94 2.85
C LYS A 555 14.54 -12.85 4.00
N MET A 556 14.86 -14.11 3.70
CA MET A 556 15.23 -15.09 4.72
C MET A 556 16.72 -15.34 4.78
N PHE A 557 17.35 -15.56 3.65
CA PHE A 557 18.79 -15.83 3.60
C PHE A 557 19.50 -14.89 2.63
N GLU A 558 20.75 -14.56 2.97
CA GLU A 558 21.62 -13.72 2.16
C GLU A 558 23.00 -14.39 2.03
N ARG A 559 23.50 -14.49 0.79
CA ARG A 559 24.79 -15.12 0.53
C ARG A 559 25.93 -14.29 1.10
N HIS A 560 26.75 -14.91 1.92
CA HIS A 560 27.92 -14.29 2.51
C HIS A 560 29.20 -14.77 1.83
N ARG A 561 30.05 -13.82 1.45
CA ARG A 561 31.39 -14.14 0.90
C ARG A 561 32.40 -14.14 2.05
N SER A 562 32.42 -15.19 2.84
CA SER A 562 33.45 -15.34 3.88
C SER A 562 34.65 -16.09 3.33
N LYS A 563 35.85 -15.60 3.64
CA LYS A 563 37.13 -16.31 3.44
C LYS A 563 37.47 -17.23 4.61
N ASP A 564 36.61 -17.30 5.64
CA ASP A 564 36.91 -17.90 6.95
C ASP A 564 36.58 -19.41 7.07
N GLY A 565 36.34 -20.11 5.96
CA GLY A 565 36.06 -21.55 5.99
C GLY A 565 34.70 -21.91 6.58
N CYS A 566 33.70 -21.03 6.45
CA CYS A 566 32.33 -21.31 6.87
C CYS A 566 31.70 -22.42 6.02
N SER A 567 31.08 -23.40 6.66
CA SER A 567 30.42 -24.53 6.01
C SER A 567 29.11 -24.20 5.32
N CYS A 568 28.49 -23.04 5.63
CA CYS A 568 27.30 -22.55 4.99
C CYS A 568 27.56 -21.18 4.35
N ALA A 569 27.26 -21.05 3.05
CA ALA A 569 27.45 -19.82 2.30
C ALA A 569 26.37 -18.76 2.57
N TYR A 570 25.30 -19.13 3.27
CA TYR A 570 24.16 -18.25 3.52
C TYR A 570 24.06 -17.87 5.00
N ARG A 571 23.81 -16.59 5.27
CA ARG A 571 23.48 -16.06 6.59
C ARG A 571 21.98 -15.81 6.70
N LEU A 572 21.44 -15.91 7.90
CA LEU A 572 20.05 -15.55 8.20
C LEU A 572 19.88 -14.03 8.14
N SER A 573 18.77 -13.56 7.59
CA SER A 573 18.35 -12.15 7.65
C SER A 573 17.63 -11.87 8.97
N TYR A 574 17.89 -10.72 9.58
CA TYR A 574 17.16 -10.29 10.78
C TYR A 574 15.64 -10.19 10.53
N GLU A 575 15.24 -9.78 9.30
CA GLU A 575 13.84 -9.66 8.90
C GLU A 575 13.02 -10.96 9.05
N SER A 576 13.65 -12.13 8.93
CA SER A 576 12.99 -13.43 9.05
C SER A 576 13.28 -14.19 10.33
N LEU A 577 14.00 -13.56 11.27
CA LEU A 577 14.42 -14.22 12.50
C LEU A 577 13.24 -14.72 13.31
N SER A 578 12.24 -13.91 13.56
CA SER A 578 11.03 -14.28 14.33
C SER A 578 10.24 -15.42 13.68
N LEU A 579 10.29 -15.51 12.35
CA LEU A 579 9.63 -16.58 11.59
C LEU A 579 10.36 -17.92 11.71
N LEU A 580 11.71 -17.91 11.66
CA LEU A 580 12.51 -19.13 11.59
C LEU A 580 12.97 -19.64 12.96
N LEU A 581 13.21 -18.75 13.92
CA LEU A 581 13.79 -19.09 15.23
C LEU A 581 13.06 -20.24 15.96
N PRO A 582 11.71 -20.32 16.00
CA PRO A 582 11.00 -21.41 16.67
C PRO A 582 11.28 -22.80 16.08
N TYR A 583 11.77 -22.84 14.85
CA TYR A 583 12.06 -24.07 14.11
C TYR A 583 13.55 -24.40 14.04
N MET A 584 14.42 -23.57 14.62
CA MET A 584 15.87 -23.82 14.69
C MET A 584 16.23 -24.67 15.90
N SER A 585 17.18 -25.57 15.76
CA SER A 585 17.75 -26.40 16.84
C SER A 585 19.26 -26.25 17.01
N LYS A 586 19.94 -25.60 16.06
CA LYS A 586 21.37 -25.36 16.06
C LYS A 586 21.71 -23.91 15.89
N ARG A 587 22.91 -23.48 16.26
CA ARG A 587 23.43 -22.12 16.06
C ARG A 587 22.69 -21.05 16.90
N ILE A 588 22.12 -21.46 18.04
CA ILE A 588 21.47 -20.58 19.01
C ILE A 588 22.37 -20.51 20.25
N LEU A 589 22.61 -19.30 20.73
CA LEU A 589 23.34 -18.98 21.96
C LEU A 589 22.43 -18.16 22.89
N TYR A 590 22.61 -18.27 24.17
CA TYR A 590 21.80 -17.57 25.18
C TYR A 590 22.68 -16.63 25.99
N ALA A 591 22.58 -15.34 25.75
CA ALA A 591 23.36 -14.31 26.41
C ALA A 591 22.69 -13.77 27.67
N SER A 592 23.49 -13.42 28.68
CA SER A 592 23.04 -12.61 29.81
C SER A 592 22.56 -11.22 29.33
N PRO A 593 21.72 -10.52 30.12
CA PRO A 593 21.30 -9.14 29.76
C PRO A 593 22.48 -8.20 29.53
N ILE A 594 23.56 -8.34 30.32
CA ILE A 594 24.76 -7.50 30.19
C ILE A 594 25.48 -7.78 28.87
N ASP A 595 25.74 -9.05 28.56
CA ASP A 595 26.44 -9.43 27.33
C ASP A 595 25.62 -9.14 26.07
N PHE A 596 24.31 -9.33 26.18
CA PHE A 596 23.38 -8.98 25.07
C PHE A 596 23.37 -7.46 24.82
N GLN A 597 23.34 -6.66 25.87
CA GLN A 597 23.46 -5.21 25.80
C GLN A 597 24.80 -4.80 25.17
N HIS A 598 25.91 -5.38 25.60
CA HIS A 598 27.24 -5.11 25.05
C HIS A 598 27.32 -5.44 23.56
N LEU A 599 26.71 -6.56 23.12
CA LEU A 599 26.62 -6.90 21.70
C LEU A 599 25.90 -5.80 20.90
N LEU A 600 24.80 -5.29 21.41
CA LEU A 600 24.06 -4.21 20.75
C LEU A 600 24.86 -2.89 20.71
N GLN A 601 25.59 -2.56 21.80
CA GLN A 601 26.38 -1.33 21.90
C GLN A 601 27.62 -1.35 21.01
N TYR A 602 28.47 -2.38 21.18
CA TYR A 602 29.79 -2.40 20.56
C TYR A 602 29.81 -3.05 19.18
N ARG A 603 28.74 -3.70 18.74
CA ARG A 603 28.60 -4.41 17.47
C ARG A 603 29.59 -5.56 17.24
N THR A 604 30.83 -5.45 17.71
CA THR A 604 31.88 -6.47 17.59
C THR A 604 32.57 -6.66 18.92
N ILE A 605 32.55 -7.89 19.45
CA ILE A 605 33.14 -8.23 20.73
C ILE A 605 34.06 -9.44 20.56
N ASN A 606 35.26 -9.40 21.17
CA ASN A 606 36.15 -10.57 21.28
C ASN A 606 35.57 -11.57 22.29
N PHE A 607 35.68 -12.86 22.04
CA PHE A 607 35.16 -13.90 22.91
C PHE A 607 35.69 -13.84 24.35
N ALA A 608 36.92 -13.37 24.53
CA ALA A 608 37.53 -13.19 25.85
C ALA A 608 36.95 -12.01 26.66
N HIS A 609 36.21 -11.09 26.01
CA HIS A 609 35.71 -9.87 26.64
C HIS A 609 34.23 -9.95 27.04
N PHE A 610 33.60 -11.12 26.89
CA PHE A 610 32.27 -11.31 27.44
C PHE A 610 32.33 -11.40 28.96
N VAL A 611 31.33 -10.77 29.63
CA VAL A 611 31.25 -10.75 31.11
C VAL A 611 30.97 -12.16 31.64
N ASP A 612 30.06 -12.91 30.96
CA ASP A 612 29.88 -14.33 31.20
C ASP A 612 30.93 -15.15 30.42
N ALA A 613 31.97 -15.59 31.12
CA ALA A 613 33.03 -16.38 30.53
C ALA A 613 32.52 -17.70 29.89
N ARG A 614 31.41 -18.27 30.40
CA ARG A 614 30.81 -19.50 29.81
C ARG A 614 30.20 -19.17 28.47
N PHE A 615 29.48 -18.07 28.35
CA PHE A 615 28.93 -17.57 27.08
C PHE A 615 30.07 -17.33 26.07
N GLY A 616 31.17 -16.70 26.48
CA GLY A 616 32.33 -16.45 25.64
C GLY A 616 32.97 -17.78 25.14
N GLN A 617 33.10 -18.79 25.99
CA GLN A 617 33.64 -20.13 25.64
C GLN A 617 32.67 -20.84 24.68
N GLU A 618 31.36 -20.82 24.94
CA GLU A 618 30.34 -21.41 24.09
C GLU A 618 30.35 -20.79 22.70
N ALA A 619 30.40 -19.45 22.62
CA ALA A 619 30.51 -18.68 21.37
C ALA A 619 31.79 -19.04 20.60
N ALA A 620 32.93 -19.21 21.31
CA ALA A 620 34.19 -19.60 20.72
C ALA A 620 34.20 -21.06 20.20
N SER A 621 33.42 -21.96 20.82
CA SER A 621 33.32 -23.37 20.42
C SER A 621 32.54 -23.60 19.13
N LEU A 622 31.64 -22.65 18.75
CA LEU A 622 30.91 -22.75 17.50
C LEU A 622 31.85 -22.69 16.28
N MET A 623 31.50 -23.39 15.22
CA MET A 623 32.16 -23.21 13.92
C MET A 623 31.91 -21.80 13.38
N PRO A 624 32.85 -21.20 12.60
CA PRO A 624 32.65 -19.91 11.96
C PRO A 624 31.32 -19.85 11.17
N GLY A 625 30.65 -18.69 11.19
CA GLY A 625 29.44 -18.52 10.43
C GLY A 625 28.31 -17.82 11.21
N CYS A 626 27.14 -17.77 10.58
CA CYS A 626 25.95 -17.15 11.15
C CYS A 626 25.43 -17.92 12.38
N CYS A 627 25.00 -17.19 13.40
CA CYS A 627 24.34 -17.72 14.59
C CYS A 627 23.31 -16.71 15.10
N VAL A 628 22.47 -17.16 16.01
CA VAL A 628 21.45 -16.33 16.69
C VAL A 628 21.83 -16.26 18.16
N VAL A 629 21.76 -15.06 18.73
CA VAL A 629 21.91 -14.82 20.16
C VAL A 629 20.56 -14.42 20.71
N VAL A 630 20.06 -15.16 21.70
CA VAL A 630 18.79 -14.95 22.37
C VAL A 630 19.07 -14.37 23.76
N LEU A 631 18.32 -13.34 24.12
CA LEU A 631 18.36 -12.76 25.46
C LEU A 631 17.80 -13.75 26.49
N ARG A 632 18.58 -14.09 27.51
CA ARG A 632 18.14 -14.93 28.62
C ARG A 632 17.80 -14.08 29.84
N GLU A 633 16.55 -14.12 30.27
CA GLU A 633 16.07 -13.44 31.47
C GLU A 633 15.90 -14.46 32.61
N GLY A 634 16.67 -14.25 33.68
CA GLY A 634 16.56 -15.07 34.90
C GLY A 634 16.98 -16.56 34.74
N LEU A 635 16.39 -17.42 35.56
CA LEU A 635 16.63 -18.88 35.63
C LEU A 635 15.67 -19.65 34.67
N GLN A 636 15.25 -19.06 33.58
CA GLN A 636 14.36 -19.74 32.63
C GLN A 636 15.06 -20.96 31.98
N ASN A 637 14.30 -22.05 31.78
CA ASN A 637 14.78 -23.21 31.06
C ASN A 637 15.03 -22.85 29.59
N THR A 638 16.29 -23.00 29.13
CA THR A 638 16.73 -22.60 27.78
C THR A 638 15.99 -23.32 26.65
N ASP A 639 15.44 -24.51 26.91
CA ASP A 639 14.77 -25.32 25.90
C ASP A 639 13.47 -24.68 25.36
N TYR A 640 12.85 -23.77 26.12
CA TYR A 640 11.60 -23.12 25.77
C TYR A 640 11.76 -21.66 25.30
N ILE A 641 12.88 -21.00 25.59
CA ILE A 641 13.06 -19.56 25.32
C ILE A 641 13.01 -19.26 23.82
N ALA A 642 13.65 -20.06 22.99
CA ALA A 642 13.67 -19.87 21.54
C ALA A 642 12.32 -20.15 20.85
N MET A 643 11.42 -20.88 21.53
CA MET A 643 10.07 -21.17 21.06
C MET A 643 9.05 -20.11 21.50
N ASP A 644 9.44 -19.22 22.40
CA ASP A 644 8.58 -18.12 22.85
C ASP A 644 8.54 -17.03 21.75
N PRO A 645 7.36 -16.71 21.21
CA PRO A 645 7.22 -15.64 20.21
C PRO A 645 7.67 -14.27 20.69
N SER A 646 7.74 -14.06 22.01
CA SER A 646 8.21 -12.81 22.64
C SER A 646 9.73 -12.79 22.89
N ALA A 647 10.44 -13.88 22.55
CA ALA A 647 11.89 -13.98 22.75
C ALA A 647 12.63 -12.89 21.96
N ILE A 648 13.46 -12.13 22.68
CA ILE A 648 14.32 -11.11 22.07
C ILE A 648 15.59 -11.77 21.57
N ALA A 649 15.83 -11.70 20.28
CA ALA A 649 16.96 -12.34 19.63
C ALA A 649 17.59 -11.46 18.54
N ILE A 650 18.89 -11.65 18.31
CA ILE A 650 19.64 -10.95 17.26
C ILE A 650 20.43 -11.93 16.41
N VAL A 651 20.61 -11.58 15.13
CA VAL A 651 21.48 -12.33 14.21
C VAL A 651 22.91 -11.85 14.37
N CYS A 652 23.83 -12.80 14.56
CA CYS A 652 25.25 -12.54 14.72
C CYS A 652 26.10 -13.34 13.72
N TRP A 653 27.33 -12.92 13.53
CA TRP A 653 28.37 -13.66 12.80
C TRP A 653 29.49 -14.04 13.75
N ARG A 654 29.74 -15.32 13.88
CA ARG A 654 30.91 -15.86 14.60
C ARG A 654 32.11 -15.82 13.66
N GLY A 655 33.02 -14.88 13.86
CA GLY A 655 34.32 -14.79 13.20
C GLY A 655 35.39 -15.67 13.84
N LYS A 656 36.68 -15.43 13.57
CA LYS A 656 37.79 -16.24 14.14
C LYS A 656 37.93 -16.06 15.66
N ALA A 657 37.90 -14.82 16.13
CA ALA A 657 38.08 -14.48 17.54
C ALA A 657 36.95 -13.57 18.07
N THR A 658 35.99 -13.19 17.26
CA THR A 658 34.99 -12.16 17.58
C THR A 658 33.58 -12.58 17.18
N MET A 659 32.61 -12.03 17.90
CA MET A 659 31.19 -12.04 17.55
C MET A 659 30.82 -10.68 16.95
N ILE A 660 30.14 -10.67 15.80
CA ILE A 660 29.72 -9.45 15.07
C ILE A 660 28.19 -9.46 14.96
N VAL A 661 27.53 -8.37 15.38
CA VAL A 661 26.08 -8.22 15.26
C VAL A 661 25.70 -7.81 13.83
N LEU A 662 24.74 -8.52 13.24
CA LEU A 662 24.24 -8.31 11.88
C LEU A 662 22.87 -7.62 11.84
N VAL A 663 22.51 -6.91 12.88
CA VAL A 663 21.27 -6.14 13.01
C VAL A 663 21.54 -4.70 12.54
N SER A 664 20.55 -4.08 11.88
CA SER A 664 20.69 -2.70 11.38
C SER A 664 20.87 -1.69 12.51
N PRO A 665 21.50 -0.52 12.28
CA PRO A 665 21.65 0.51 13.31
C PRO A 665 20.31 0.97 13.93
N PRO A 666 19.24 1.21 13.16
CA PRO A 666 17.94 1.57 13.76
C PRO A 666 17.36 0.48 14.67
N ASP A 667 17.40 -0.79 14.22
CA ASP A 667 16.88 -1.91 15.02
C ASP A 667 17.71 -2.13 16.29
N ARG A 668 19.05 -1.95 16.23
CA ARG A 668 19.93 -2.02 17.43
C ARG A 668 19.59 -0.91 18.42
N LYS A 669 19.38 0.31 17.93
CA LYS A 669 19.00 1.45 18.76
C LYS A 669 17.67 1.17 19.48
N GLU A 670 16.67 0.67 18.75
CA GLU A 670 15.38 0.31 19.32
C GLU A 670 15.52 -0.71 20.46
N LEU A 671 16.24 -1.80 20.22
CA LEU A 671 16.46 -2.84 21.23
C LEU A 671 17.15 -2.29 22.48
N LEU A 672 18.13 -1.38 22.30
CA LEU A 672 18.81 -0.71 23.42
C LEU A 672 17.88 0.22 24.21
N GLU A 673 17.11 1.06 23.54
CA GLU A 673 16.20 2.01 24.16
C GLU A 673 15.01 1.33 24.83
N TYR A 674 14.35 0.41 24.09
CA TYR A 674 13.15 -0.27 24.57
C TYR A 674 13.44 -1.23 25.73
N ARG A 675 14.52 -2.03 25.61
CA ARG A 675 14.78 -3.10 26.59
C ARG A 675 15.67 -2.67 27.75
N PHE A 676 16.66 -1.82 27.48
CA PHE A 676 17.67 -1.47 28.47
C PHE A 676 17.57 -0.03 28.96
N GLY A 677 16.60 0.76 28.44
CA GLY A 677 16.38 2.15 28.87
C GLY A 677 17.53 3.09 28.50
N PHE A 678 18.43 2.70 27.60
CA PHE A 678 19.54 3.53 27.18
C PHE A 678 19.07 4.59 26.19
N LYS A 679 19.24 5.89 26.54
CA LYS A 679 19.19 6.95 25.53
C LYS A 679 20.42 6.77 24.62
N ALA A 680 20.18 6.38 23.37
CA ALA A 680 21.27 6.13 22.42
C ALA A 680 22.09 7.40 22.18
N PHE A 681 23.41 7.24 22.18
CA PHE A 681 24.34 8.25 21.71
C PHE A 681 24.04 8.61 20.25
N SER A 682 24.18 9.88 19.89
CA SER A 682 24.02 10.35 18.51
C SER A 682 24.93 9.56 17.55
N VAL A 683 24.43 9.24 16.37
CA VAL A 683 25.11 8.44 15.32
C VAL A 683 26.43 9.06 14.83
N GLU A 684 26.80 10.26 15.27
CA GLU A 684 28.02 10.97 14.89
C GLU A 684 29.33 10.34 15.42
N ASP A 685 29.26 9.38 16.36
CA ASP A 685 30.43 8.72 16.94
C ASP A 685 30.87 7.41 16.24
N GLU A 686 30.28 7.02 15.11
CA GLU A 686 30.72 5.84 14.34
C GLU A 686 32.11 6.01 13.67
N SER A 687 32.69 7.23 13.66
CA SER A 687 34.04 7.49 13.12
C SER A 687 35.18 7.25 14.12
N SER A 688 34.88 7.10 15.39
CA SER A 688 35.90 6.76 16.40
C SER A 688 35.93 5.25 16.62
N ASN A 689 36.90 4.60 15.96
CA ASN A 689 37.31 3.24 16.21
C ASN A 689 37.72 3.03 17.69
N HIS A 690 36.81 2.72 18.56
CA HIS A 690 37.14 2.09 19.83
C HIS A 690 37.09 0.56 19.66
N LYS A 691 38.18 0.03 19.09
CA LYS A 691 38.62 -1.32 19.41
C LYS A 691 39.00 -1.30 20.88
N ILE A 692 38.32 -2.07 21.69
CA ILE A 692 38.84 -2.48 22.97
C ILE A 692 39.91 -3.51 22.62
N ASP A 693 41.20 -3.11 22.69
CA ASP A 693 42.37 -3.98 22.55
C ASP A 693 42.42 -5.07 23.60
#